data_ee83d7022d2e5aeef4335099d5aa72cc
#
_entry.id   ee83d7022d2e5aeef4335099d5aa72cc
#
_cell.length_a   1.000
_cell.length_b   1.000
_cell.length_c   1.000
_cell.angle_alpha   90.00
_cell.angle_beta   90.00
_cell.angle_gamma   90.00
#
_symmetry.space_group_name_H-M   'P 1'
#
loop_
_entity.id
_entity.type
_entity.pdbx_description
1 polymer ?
#
loop_
_entity_poly.entity_id
_entity_poly.type
_entity_poly.pdbx_seq_one_letter_code
_entity_poly.pdbx_strand_id
1 'polypeptide(L)'
;MPARNLSSSQPKRIVCAILLSAVVAAAVSAFPTLASAEESAPATGEQVRAAILRAVGAMKKAQRPDGTWPDYAQEGGVTALCTYALLAAGVSPDDKGMAAALERLRTVKNQHTYVVALKALAFTAGDPARHKADLQACVDWLVDIQHPTGAWGYGYPAAGKADGVPAGASAAARDDAELRRQYQRPDTSNTQFALLALSEAEHAGARVPADAWRKADRYFRATQLPGGGWGYVYHDPDPEEAYGSMTAAALASLYLCGDRLANIEAADAAAERSAALEQGIGWVAEHYALRENPNRATAWYYFWLYGLERAGVASGRRMFGTHDWFREGTDLLVSGQKPDGTWTDRPYHDALCLLFLVKGYRPLFAQRLEWQGEWRRDPRDLDHLVRFLGNRVGGQRVAWRTLASDSPLADYLAAPILHVTGRGQLRMLAAGLPRLKEYVGQGGLVLFDAQGGDAAFTDSVRRLMAAEFPESKFEPLNAEHPLYRAVHRVPPEDLEAMNLGCRAAVILAPKGLADGWAASDPEKATDALRLGENLAAYATGLAALPDRLAAAPIREMPHDEPPPRGATRIGQIQHDGDWRPRPYALPMFLKEMADRYGVSVYSRPVPVRLTDPNLGTFNILHITGHYAFHLSEAERAALKAYLERGGFLWAEACCGRPAFDKALRELVKQMLPDAALKELPADHPIFNGKVGGRIESATYSPAVKAESPDLKRPVLYALERGGHTVMIYSPYGISCGLDGIRTWGARAYSPEDAKRVAANIILYALMP
;
A
#
# COMPACT_ATOMS: atom_id res chain seq x y z
N MET A 1 48.62 4.16 72.13
CA MET A 1 49.85 4.12 71.30
C MET A 1 49.53 3.66 69.95
N PRO A 2 50.14 4.18 68.93
CA PRO A 2 49.61 5.36 68.19
C PRO A 2 49.01 4.98 66.84
N ALA A 3 48.17 5.89 66.38
CA ALA A 3 47.57 5.93 65.04
C ALA A 3 48.64 6.00 63.94
N ARG A 4 48.45 5.29 62.85
CA ARG A 4 49.13 5.56 61.59
C ARG A 4 48.12 6.05 60.55
N ASN A 5 48.28 7.30 60.17
CA ASN A 5 47.70 7.94 59.03
C ASN A 5 47.96 7.12 57.78
N LEU A 6 46.92 6.84 57.00
CA LEU A 6 47.01 6.49 55.60
C LEU A 6 46.40 7.65 54.81
N SER A 7 47.25 8.30 54.08
CA SER A 7 46.96 9.38 53.16
C SER A 7 46.04 8.94 52.02
N SER A 8 45.04 9.77 51.79
CA SER A 8 44.14 9.72 50.65
C SER A 8 44.88 10.03 49.35
N SER A 9 44.95 9.06 48.46
CA SER A 9 45.16 9.28 47.04
C SER A 9 44.11 8.50 46.30
N GLN A 10 42.98 9.07 46.13
CA GLN A 10 42.02 8.67 45.15
C GLN A 10 41.73 9.83 44.17
N PRO A 11 41.47 9.51 43.03
CA PRO A 11 41.95 9.83 41.74
C PRO A 11 40.87 10.34 40.82
N LYS A 12 41.32 11.00 39.87
CA LYS A 12 40.68 11.67 38.77
C LYS A 12 39.99 10.75 37.73
N ARG A 13 39.74 9.49 38.01
CA ARG A 13 39.16 8.51 37.06
C ARG A 13 37.64 8.58 36.93
N ILE A 14 36.91 9.17 37.88
CA ILE A 14 35.44 9.24 37.85
C ILE A 14 34.94 10.51 37.13
N VAL A 15 35.76 11.54 36.98
CA VAL A 15 35.33 12.82 36.43
C VAL A 15 35.18 12.82 34.90
N CYS A 16 35.96 11.98 34.16
CA CYS A 16 35.82 11.97 32.70
C CYS A 16 34.61 11.12 32.19
N ALA A 17 34.27 10.05 32.89
CA ALA A 17 33.05 9.28 32.52
C ALA A 17 31.77 10.05 32.87
N ILE A 18 31.80 10.86 33.97
CA ILE A 18 30.68 11.68 34.38
C ILE A 18 30.54 12.93 33.48
N LEU A 19 31.62 13.48 32.91
CA LEU A 19 31.54 14.61 31.99
C LEU A 19 30.98 14.27 30.62
N LEU A 20 31.22 13.05 30.10
CA LEU A 20 30.54 12.62 28.88
C LEU A 20 29.07 12.25 29.14
N SER A 21 28.77 11.68 30.30
CA SER A 21 27.37 11.43 30.74
C SER A 21 26.65 12.74 31.14
N ALA A 22 27.36 13.72 31.69
CA ALA A 22 26.78 15.00 32.12
C ALA A 22 26.47 15.94 30.94
N VAL A 23 27.20 15.88 29.83
CA VAL A 23 26.87 16.65 28.63
C VAL A 23 25.63 16.06 27.92
N VAL A 24 25.35 14.77 28.13
CA VAL A 24 24.11 14.11 27.67
C VAL A 24 22.97 14.35 28.68
N ALA A 25 23.24 14.43 29.99
CA ALA A 25 22.22 14.61 31.04
C ALA A 25 21.77 16.05 31.24
N ALA A 26 22.56 17.08 30.87
CA ALA A 26 22.17 18.51 30.99
C ALA A 26 21.19 18.98 29.90
N ALA A 27 20.75 18.12 29.00
CA ALA A 27 19.69 18.40 28.03
C ALA A 27 18.31 17.86 28.44
N VAL A 28 18.08 17.62 29.73
CA VAL A 28 16.72 17.45 30.27
C VAL A 28 16.12 18.87 30.45
N SER A 29 16.00 19.59 29.35
CA SER A 29 15.12 20.75 29.28
C SER A 29 13.68 20.23 29.19
N ALA A 30 12.84 20.75 30.07
CA ALA A 30 11.42 20.49 30.18
C ALA A 30 10.79 20.27 28.84
N PHE A 31 10.44 19.00 28.56
CA PHE A 31 9.45 18.72 27.50
C PHE A 31 8.17 19.42 27.96
N PRO A 32 7.50 20.19 27.09
CA PRO A 32 6.11 20.46 27.37
C PRO A 32 5.46 19.09 27.53
N THR A 33 4.94 18.80 28.68
CA THR A 33 4.02 17.69 28.90
C THR A 33 3.02 17.81 27.78
N LEU A 34 3.06 16.87 26.81
CA LEU A 34 1.98 16.72 25.87
C LEU A 34 0.75 16.57 26.74
N ALA A 35 -0.04 17.67 26.81
CA ALA A 35 -1.23 17.75 27.62
C ALA A 35 -2.00 16.44 27.39
N SER A 36 -2.61 15.93 28.46
CA SER A 36 -3.56 14.82 28.36
C SER A 36 -4.48 15.15 27.18
N ALA A 37 -4.22 14.55 26.02
CA ALA A 37 -5.09 14.73 24.88
C ALA A 37 -6.42 14.11 25.31
N GLU A 38 -7.46 14.94 25.48
CA GLU A 38 -8.82 14.48 25.23
C GLU A 38 -8.75 13.60 23.98
N GLU A 39 -9.47 12.49 23.93
CA GLU A 39 -9.51 11.59 22.79
C GLU A 39 -9.82 12.41 21.53
N SER A 40 -8.79 12.93 20.89
CA SER A 40 -8.95 13.66 19.65
C SER A 40 -9.34 12.64 18.57
N ALA A 41 -10.27 13.03 17.72
CA ALA A 41 -10.68 12.20 16.60
C ALA A 41 -9.42 11.73 15.81
N PRO A 42 -9.39 10.49 15.33
CA PRO A 42 -8.27 9.95 14.57
C PRO A 42 -7.88 10.85 13.39
N ALA A 43 -6.59 11.02 13.15
CA ALA A 43 -6.08 11.87 12.08
C ALA A 43 -6.56 11.39 10.70
N THR A 44 -7.05 12.31 9.90
CA THR A 44 -7.44 12.04 8.51
C THR A 44 -6.24 12.08 7.57
N GLY A 45 -6.36 11.46 6.40
CA GLY A 45 -5.32 11.54 5.37
C GLY A 45 -4.99 12.96 4.93
N GLU A 46 -5.98 13.86 4.93
CA GLU A 46 -5.78 15.28 4.62
C GLU A 46 -4.94 15.98 5.71
N GLN A 47 -5.22 15.70 6.97
CA GLN A 47 -4.44 16.24 8.10
C GLN A 47 -2.99 15.74 8.05
N VAL A 48 -2.75 14.48 7.69
CA VAL A 48 -1.39 13.94 7.54
C VAL A 48 -0.65 14.63 6.40
N ARG A 49 -1.29 14.79 5.23
CA ARG A 49 -0.68 15.53 4.10
C ARG A 49 -0.36 16.98 4.49
N ALA A 50 -1.28 17.65 5.16
CA ALA A 50 -1.06 18.99 5.65
C ALA A 50 0.11 19.07 6.66
N ALA A 51 0.23 18.08 7.56
CA ALA A 51 1.34 18.00 8.51
C ALA A 51 2.69 17.78 7.80
N ILE A 52 2.74 16.88 6.81
CA ILE A 52 3.94 16.67 5.98
C ILE A 52 4.34 17.97 5.26
N LEU A 53 3.40 18.67 4.63
CA LEU A 53 3.68 19.91 3.91
C LEU A 53 4.17 21.03 4.84
N ARG A 54 3.58 21.17 6.03
CA ARG A 54 4.05 22.12 7.05
C ARG A 54 5.48 21.79 7.50
N ALA A 55 5.79 20.53 7.77
CA ALA A 55 7.11 20.08 8.17
C ALA A 55 8.16 20.34 7.07
N VAL A 56 7.84 20.03 5.81
CA VAL A 56 8.69 20.35 4.66
C VAL A 56 8.96 21.85 4.59
N GLY A 57 7.92 22.69 4.74
CA GLY A 57 8.05 24.14 4.76
C GLY A 57 8.94 24.65 5.89
N ALA A 58 8.76 24.15 7.12
CA ALA A 58 9.55 24.50 8.28
C ALA A 58 11.03 24.10 8.12
N MET A 59 11.28 22.88 7.66
CA MET A 59 12.65 22.40 7.45
C MET A 59 13.37 23.17 6.33
N LYS A 60 12.69 23.53 5.24
CA LYS A 60 13.25 24.37 4.17
C LYS A 60 13.52 25.80 4.67
N LYS A 61 12.68 26.35 5.53
CA LYS A 61 12.90 27.67 6.15
C LYS A 61 14.11 27.66 7.09
N ALA A 62 14.38 26.55 7.79
CA ALA A 62 15.52 26.38 8.67
C ALA A 62 16.83 26.09 7.93
N GLN A 63 16.79 25.79 6.62
CA GLN A 63 17.95 25.54 5.79
C GLN A 63 18.75 26.84 5.56
N ARG A 64 20.06 26.75 5.69
CA ARG A 64 20.99 27.85 5.41
C ARG A 64 21.15 28.07 3.90
N PRO A 65 21.62 29.29 3.48
CA PRO A 65 21.83 29.55 2.04
C PRO A 65 22.80 28.61 1.33
N ASP A 66 23.75 28.01 2.06
CA ASP A 66 24.70 27.02 1.57
C ASP A 66 24.15 25.60 1.49
N GLY A 67 22.86 25.41 1.76
CA GLY A 67 22.18 24.12 1.72
C GLY A 67 22.28 23.31 3.02
N THR A 68 22.94 23.81 4.07
CA THR A 68 23.16 23.07 5.32
C THR A 68 22.12 23.37 6.41
N TRP A 69 22.10 22.53 7.42
CA TRP A 69 21.47 22.76 8.72
C TRP A 69 22.54 22.78 9.81
N PRO A 70 22.27 23.37 10.99
CA PRO A 70 23.19 23.35 12.13
C PRO A 70 23.52 21.90 12.53
N ASP A 71 24.81 21.57 12.58
CA ASP A 71 25.26 20.27 13.05
C ASP A 71 25.05 20.12 14.56
N TYR A 72 24.85 18.88 15.01
CA TYR A 72 24.72 18.55 16.42
C TYR A 72 26.06 18.08 17.01
N ALA A 73 26.64 17.02 16.45
CA ALA A 73 27.86 16.41 16.96
C ALA A 73 28.91 16.14 15.88
N GLN A 74 28.47 15.88 14.64
CA GLN A 74 29.34 15.45 13.54
C GLN A 74 29.01 16.28 12.30
N GLU A 75 30.04 16.83 11.65
CA GLU A 75 29.89 17.65 10.46
C GLU A 75 29.13 16.92 9.36
N GLY A 76 28.08 17.56 8.86
CA GLY A 76 27.23 17.07 7.77
C GLY A 76 26.15 16.05 8.17
N GLY A 77 26.12 15.56 9.42
CA GLY A 77 25.17 14.54 9.84
C GLY A 77 23.72 15.03 9.82
N VAL A 78 23.45 16.19 10.40
CA VAL A 78 22.11 16.80 10.38
C VAL A 78 21.72 17.19 8.96
N THR A 79 22.66 17.73 8.18
CA THR A 79 22.42 18.07 6.77
C THR A 79 22.03 16.83 5.96
N ALA A 80 22.73 15.71 6.15
CA ALA A 80 22.42 14.46 5.43
C ALA A 80 21.02 13.91 5.80
N LEU A 81 20.68 13.91 7.10
CA LEU A 81 19.38 13.44 7.56
C LEU A 81 18.21 14.32 7.06
N CYS A 82 18.35 15.65 7.17
CA CYS A 82 17.34 16.58 6.69
C CYS A 82 17.16 16.51 5.17
N THR A 83 18.27 16.39 4.41
CA THR A 83 18.22 16.19 2.95
C THR A 83 17.51 14.91 2.60
N TYR A 84 17.86 13.79 3.24
CA TYR A 84 17.18 12.51 3.03
C TYR A 84 15.68 12.59 3.34
N ALA A 85 15.28 13.22 4.46
CA ALA A 85 13.89 13.34 4.85
C ALA A 85 13.07 14.19 3.84
N LEU A 86 13.61 15.30 3.37
CA LEU A 86 12.97 16.17 2.39
C LEU A 86 12.84 15.49 1.02
N LEU A 87 13.89 14.81 0.54
CA LEU A 87 13.82 14.01 -0.69
C LEU A 87 12.82 12.84 -0.58
N ALA A 88 12.76 12.17 0.57
CA ALA A 88 11.77 11.14 0.85
C ALA A 88 10.34 11.70 0.86
N ALA A 89 10.15 12.96 1.27
CA ALA A 89 8.88 13.68 1.24
C ALA A 89 8.51 14.20 -0.17
N GLY A 90 9.33 13.93 -1.18
CA GLY A 90 9.04 14.29 -2.58
C GLY A 90 9.56 15.67 -3.01
N VAL A 91 10.39 16.33 -2.20
CA VAL A 91 11.08 17.53 -2.66
C VAL A 91 12.04 17.14 -3.79
N SER A 92 12.00 17.88 -4.92
CA SER A 92 12.83 17.58 -6.08
C SER A 92 14.33 17.69 -5.72
N PRO A 93 15.19 16.78 -6.20
CA PRO A 93 16.62 16.93 -6.10
C PRO A 93 17.17 18.19 -6.83
N ASP A 94 16.42 18.70 -7.81
CA ASP A 94 16.75 19.93 -8.53
C ASP A 94 16.25 21.22 -7.80
N ASP A 95 15.53 21.07 -6.68
CA ASP A 95 15.25 22.22 -5.80
C ASP A 95 16.57 22.87 -5.35
N LYS A 96 16.63 24.19 -5.41
CA LYS A 96 17.88 24.94 -5.15
C LYS A 96 18.52 24.55 -3.82
N GLY A 97 17.72 24.36 -2.76
CA GLY A 97 18.22 23.96 -1.44
C GLY A 97 18.70 22.51 -1.44
N MET A 98 17.98 21.61 -2.09
CA MET A 98 18.37 20.20 -2.19
C MET A 98 19.63 20.00 -3.01
N ALA A 99 19.74 20.67 -4.16
CA ALA A 99 20.95 20.63 -5.00
C ALA A 99 22.18 21.15 -4.23
N ALA A 100 22.04 22.25 -3.51
CA ALA A 100 23.13 22.78 -2.67
C ALA A 100 23.52 21.82 -1.54
N ALA A 101 22.53 21.21 -0.87
CA ALA A 101 22.76 20.22 0.18
C ALA A 101 23.49 18.97 -0.35
N LEU A 102 23.05 18.40 -1.47
CA LEU A 102 23.68 17.24 -2.09
C LEU A 102 25.13 17.55 -2.51
N GLU A 103 25.39 18.73 -3.08
CA GLU A 103 26.76 19.15 -3.45
C GLU A 103 27.63 19.35 -2.20
N ARG A 104 27.07 19.95 -1.15
CA ARG A 104 27.79 20.09 0.14
C ARG A 104 28.15 18.72 0.73
N LEU A 105 27.24 17.76 0.70
CA LEU A 105 27.47 16.40 1.19
C LEU A 105 28.60 15.67 0.43
N ARG A 106 28.84 15.96 -0.83
CA ARG A 106 29.98 15.42 -1.59
C ARG A 106 31.32 15.86 -1.01
N THR A 107 31.37 17.06 -0.42
CA THR A 107 32.62 17.59 0.17
C THR A 107 32.86 17.12 1.62
N VAL A 108 31.84 16.58 2.29
CA VAL A 108 31.96 16.02 3.65
C VAL A 108 32.76 14.71 3.61
N LYS A 109 33.85 14.64 4.39
CA LYS A 109 34.72 13.47 4.46
C LYS A 109 34.00 12.26 5.06
N ASN A 110 34.31 11.06 4.59
CA ASN A 110 33.84 9.80 5.16
C ASN A 110 34.64 9.48 6.44
N GLN A 111 34.09 9.82 7.61
CA GLN A 111 34.79 9.67 8.89
C GLN A 111 33.91 9.05 9.98
N HIS A 112 32.59 9.21 9.88
CA HIS A 112 31.63 8.79 10.90
C HIS A 112 30.53 7.96 10.26
N THR A 113 30.24 6.78 10.83
CA THR A 113 29.26 5.82 10.31
C THR A 113 27.90 6.45 10.03
N TYR A 114 27.35 7.22 10.97
CA TYR A 114 26.08 7.92 10.76
C TYR A 114 26.10 8.87 9.58
N VAL A 115 27.16 9.68 9.48
CA VAL A 115 27.28 10.68 8.40
C VAL A 115 27.35 10.01 7.06
N VAL A 116 28.21 8.98 6.92
CA VAL A 116 28.39 8.24 5.65
C VAL A 116 27.13 7.48 5.27
N ALA A 117 26.47 6.84 6.24
CA ALA A 117 25.20 6.15 6.01
C ALA A 117 24.10 7.11 5.54
N LEU A 118 23.93 8.25 6.22
CA LEU A 118 22.94 9.26 5.86
C LEU A 118 23.24 9.94 4.53
N LYS A 119 24.53 10.17 4.21
CA LYS A 119 24.97 10.63 2.86
C LYS A 119 24.53 9.66 1.77
N ALA A 120 24.81 8.37 1.96
CA ALA A 120 24.41 7.34 1.00
C ALA A 120 22.89 7.33 0.80
N LEU A 121 22.12 7.44 1.87
CA LEU A 121 20.64 7.52 1.81
C LEU A 121 20.18 8.79 1.06
N ALA A 122 20.82 9.93 1.30
CA ALA A 122 20.49 11.18 0.60
C ALA A 122 20.80 11.10 -0.89
N PHE A 123 21.95 10.54 -1.28
CA PHE A 123 22.33 10.35 -2.67
C PHE A 123 21.39 9.35 -3.39
N THR A 124 21.02 8.26 -2.71
CA THR A 124 20.05 7.29 -3.25
C THR A 124 18.65 7.88 -3.43
N ALA A 125 18.20 8.69 -2.49
CA ALA A 125 16.89 9.32 -2.55
C ALA A 125 16.81 10.48 -3.57
N GLY A 126 17.93 11.12 -3.84
CA GLY A 126 18.05 12.22 -4.80
C GLY A 126 18.12 11.72 -6.24
N ASP A 127 19.34 11.50 -6.71
CA ASP A 127 19.63 10.96 -8.05
C ASP A 127 20.80 9.97 -7.96
N PRO A 128 20.51 8.66 -7.81
CA PRO A 128 21.55 7.65 -7.65
C PRO A 128 22.42 7.50 -8.89
N ALA A 129 21.92 7.80 -10.09
CA ALA A 129 22.72 7.74 -11.32
C ALA A 129 23.77 8.85 -11.36
N ARG A 130 23.35 10.07 -10.99
CA ARG A 130 24.26 11.24 -10.90
C ARG A 130 25.31 11.07 -9.80
N HIS A 131 24.95 10.44 -8.68
CA HIS A 131 25.81 10.26 -7.51
C HIS A 131 26.44 8.87 -7.41
N LYS A 132 26.48 8.11 -8.49
CA LYS A 132 26.95 6.70 -8.50
C LYS A 132 28.33 6.51 -7.87
N ALA A 133 29.28 7.39 -8.20
CA ALA A 133 30.66 7.31 -7.66
C ALA A 133 30.71 7.66 -6.16
N ASP A 134 30.00 8.70 -5.76
CA ASP A 134 29.92 9.12 -4.34
C ASP A 134 29.23 8.03 -3.50
N LEU A 135 28.18 7.40 -4.06
CA LEU A 135 27.45 6.31 -3.42
C LEU A 135 28.34 5.08 -3.23
N GLN A 136 29.09 4.65 -4.27
CA GLN A 136 30.03 3.53 -4.14
C GLN A 136 31.14 3.85 -3.13
N ALA A 137 31.65 5.08 -3.10
CA ALA A 137 32.66 5.48 -2.12
C ALA A 137 32.12 5.44 -0.66
N CYS A 138 30.84 5.75 -0.44
CA CYS A 138 30.22 5.56 0.87
C CYS A 138 30.11 4.07 1.23
N VAL A 139 29.71 3.22 0.27
CA VAL A 139 29.62 1.76 0.46
C VAL A 139 30.98 1.17 0.77
N ASP A 140 32.00 1.48 -0.04
CA ASP A 140 33.35 0.95 0.14
C ASP A 140 33.89 1.31 1.53
N TRP A 141 33.69 2.57 1.96
CA TRP A 141 34.10 3.01 3.29
C TRP A 141 33.36 2.26 4.40
N LEU A 142 32.02 2.10 4.31
CA LEU A 142 31.23 1.36 5.30
C LEU A 142 31.66 -0.10 5.39
N VAL A 143 31.95 -0.75 4.27
CA VAL A 143 32.43 -2.13 4.23
C VAL A 143 33.83 -2.25 4.85
N ASP A 144 34.72 -1.30 4.56
CA ASP A 144 36.10 -1.31 5.06
C ASP A 144 36.19 -1.16 6.60
N ILE A 145 35.30 -0.34 7.18
CA ILE A 145 35.29 -0.12 8.62
C ILE A 145 34.43 -1.10 9.42
N GLN A 146 33.78 -2.07 8.77
CA GLN A 146 32.97 -3.07 9.48
C GLN A 146 33.84 -3.83 10.48
N HIS A 147 33.43 -3.81 11.76
CA HIS A 147 34.13 -4.52 12.80
C HIS A 147 34.10 -6.05 12.58
N PRO A 148 35.11 -6.82 13.01
CA PRO A 148 35.13 -8.27 12.87
C PRO A 148 33.92 -9.00 13.44
N THR A 149 33.23 -8.42 14.45
CA THR A 149 31.96 -8.93 14.99
C THR A 149 30.79 -8.82 14.01
N GLY A 150 30.93 -8.00 12.96
CA GLY A 150 29.88 -7.75 11.98
C GLY A 150 29.11 -6.44 12.16
N ALA A 151 29.31 -5.74 13.25
CA ALA A 151 28.66 -4.47 13.54
C ALA A 151 29.53 -3.26 13.16
N TRP A 152 28.97 -2.05 13.38
CA TRP A 152 29.67 -0.78 13.19
C TRP A 152 29.65 0.03 14.49
N GLY A 153 30.76 0.71 14.77
CA GLY A 153 30.84 1.77 15.76
C GLY A 153 30.75 3.15 15.10
N TYR A 154 31.11 4.20 15.83
CA TYR A 154 31.05 5.58 15.30
C TYR A 154 31.98 5.83 14.11
N GLY A 155 32.98 4.97 13.89
CA GLY A 155 33.97 5.10 12.84
C GLY A 155 35.06 6.11 13.19
N TYR A 156 36.28 5.79 12.81
CA TYR A 156 37.41 6.71 12.78
C TYR A 156 38.19 6.46 11.48
N PRO A 157 38.76 7.47 10.85
CA PRO A 157 39.50 7.23 9.65
C PRO A 157 40.63 6.21 9.95
N ALA A 158 40.81 5.27 9.02
CA ALA A 158 41.98 4.43 9.01
C ALA A 158 43.21 5.30 8.69
N ALA A 159 43.65 6.11 9.65
CA ALA A 159 44.96 6.71 9.63
C ALA A 159 45.92 5.64 10.12
N GLY A 160 46.49 4.89 9.18
CA GLY A 160 47.54 3.90 9.42
C GLY A 160 47.19 2.88 10.51
N LYS A 161 47.15 1.60 10.15
CA LYS A 161 46.98 0.45 11.03
C LYS A 161 47.30 0.77 12.49
N ALA A 162 46.30 0.96 13.32
CA ALA A 162 46.47 1.21 14.75
C ALA A 162 46.77 -0.08 15.51
N ASP A 163 47.81 -0.77 15.07
CA ASP A 163 48.41 -1.87 15.81
C ASP A 163 49.43 -1.27 16.77
N GLY A 164 49.03 -1.09 18.02
CA GLY A 164 49.95 -0.85 19.12
C GLY A 164 50.38 0.61 19.32
N VAL A 165 49.93 1.21 20.43
CA VAL A 165 50.64 2.39 20.97
C VAL A 165 52.05 1.95 21.31
N PRO A 166 53.13 2.57 20.73
CA PRO A 166 54.51 2.20 21.04
C PRO A 166 54.75 2.30 22.57
N ALA A 167 55.54 1.35 23.07
CA ALA A 167 56.01 1.42 24.46
C ALA A 167 56.83 2.73 24.58
N GLY A 168 56.28 3.72 25.33
CA GLY A 168 56.89 5.05 25.49
C GLY A 168 56.08 6.20 24.89
N ALA A 169 54.89 5.96 24.33
CA ALA A 169 54.04 7.02 23.82
C ALA A 169 53.65 8.06 24.93
N SER A 170 53.52 9.34 24.54
CA SER A 170 53.04 10.41 25.43
C SER A 170 51.64 10.13 25.98
N ALA A 171 51.28 10.75 27.11
CA ALA A 171 49.94 10.64 27.67
C ALA A 171 48.85 11.03 26.66
N ALA A 172 49.08 12.08 25.86
CA ALA A 172 48.17 12.55 24.83
C ALA A 172 47.97 11.48 23.69
N ALA A 173 49.04 10.76 23.32
CA ALA A 173 48.89 9.67 22.31
C ALA A 173 48.21 8.41 22.86
N ARG A 174 48.28 8.16 24.17
CA ARG A 174 47.55 7.11 24.87
C ARG A 174 46.07 7.47 24.99
N ASP A 175 45.78 8.72 25.31
CA ASP A 175 44.40 9.24 25.37
C ASP A 175 43.73 9.18 23.97
N ASP A 176 44.45 9.52 22.89
CA ASP A 176 43.98 9.41 21.52
C ASP A 176 43.71 7.95 21.10
N ALA A 177 44.59 7.03 21.50
CA ALA A 177 44.40 5.60 21.23
C ALA A 177 43.24 4.98 22.02
N GLU A 178 43.00 5.42 23.26
CA GLU A 178 41.85 5.00 24.05
C GLU A 178 40.55 5.58 23.48
N LEU A 179 40.56 6.85 23.08
CA LEU A 179 39.45 7.50 22.40
C LEU A 179 39.12 6.78 21.09
N ARG A 180 40.14 6.41 20.30
CA ARG A 180 39.95 5.62 19.07
C ARG A 180 39.34 4.27 19.35
N ARG A 181 39.78 3.53 20.36
CA ARG A 181 39.19 2.25 20.76
C ARG A 181 37.73 2.42 21.19
N GLN A 182 37.40 3.48 21.89
CA GLN A 182 36.02 3.78 22.30
C GLN A 182 35.13 4.11 21.10
N TYR A 183 35.61 4.88 20.12
CA TYR A 183 34.89 5.20 18.89
C TYR A 183 34.75 4.00 17.94
N GLN A 184 35.62 3.01 18.00
CA GLN A 184 35.52 1.79 17.19
C GLN A 184 34.64 0.72 17.86
N ARG A 185 34.18 0.94 19.10
CA ARG A 185 33.30 -0.01 19.77
C ARG A 185 31.99 -0.14 19.01
N PRO A 186 31.65 -1.36 18.54
CA PRO A 186 30.43 -1.56 17.76
C PRO A 186 29.18 -1.38 18.60
N ASP A 187 28.13 -0.81 18.01
CA ASP A 187 26.83 -0.62 18.63
C ASP A 187 25.67 -0.84 17.66
N THR A 188 24.50 -1.15 18.21
CA THR A 188 23.29 -1.47 17.46
C THR A 188 22.82 -0.30 16.60
N SER A 189 22.98 0.93 17.07
CA SER A 189 22.46 2.12 16.42
C SER A 189 23.25 2.50 15.16
N ASN A 190 24.59 2.51 15.22
CA ASN A 190 25.44 2.72 14.06
C ASN A 190 25.28 1.58 13.04
N THR A 191 25.15 0.34 13.54
CA THR A 191 24.95 -0.85 12.70
C THR A 191 23.67 -0.77 11.88
N GLN A 192 22.54 -0.34 12.48
CA GLN A 192 21.28 -0.16 11.77
C GLN A 192 21.42 0.82 10.60
N PHE A 193 22.05 1.99 10.81
CA PHE A 193 22.20 2.99 9.75
C PHE A 193 23.13 2.52 8.65
N ALA A 194 24.23 1.83 8.99
CA ALA A 194 25.12 1.25 8.00
C ALA A 194 24.38 0.25 7.11
N LEU A 195 23.64 -0.69 7.69
CA LEU A 195 22.88 -1.69 6.93
C LEU A 195 21.77 -1.07 6.08
N LEU A 196 21.07 -0.06 6.59
CA LEU A 196 20.06 0.65 5.82
C LEU A 196 20.69 1.33 4.60
N ALA A 197 21.83 2.01 4.79
CA ALA A 197 22.54 2.67 3.70
C ALA A 197 23.07 1.66 2.67
N LEU A 198 23.68 0.57 3.11
CA LEU A 198 24.15 -0.50 2.23
C LEU A 198 23.01 -1.11 1.42
N SER A 199 21.85 -1.37 2.05
CA SER A 199 20.68 -1.92 1.37
C SER A 199 20.14 -0.98 0.29
N GLU A 200 19.93 0.29 0.60
CA GLU A 200 19.40 1.25 -0.36
C GLU A 200 20.41 1.55 -1.48
N ALA A 201 21.72 1.57 -1.17
CA ALA A 201 22.79 1.74 -2.15
C ALA A 201 22.86 0.56 -3.11
N GLU A 202 22.75 -0.68 -2.61
CA GLU A 202 22.76 -1.89 -3.44
C GLU A 202 21.56 -1.95 -4.38
N HIS A 203 20.37 -1.54 -3.92
CA HIS A 203 19.21 -1.38 -4.79
C HIS A 203 19.42 -0.30 -5.88
N ALA A 204 20.24 0.70 -5.60
CA ALA A 204 20.63 1.73 -6.57
C ALA A 204 21.79 1.30 -7.50
N GLY A 205 22.25 0.05 -7.39
CA GLY A 205 23.27 -0.54 -8.24
C GLY A 205 24.70 -0.43 -7.72
N ALA A 206 24.91 -0.05 -6.45
CA ALA A 206 26.21 -0.16 -5.80
C ALA A 206 26.53 -1.64 -5.46
N ARG A 207 27.80 -1.96 -5.31
CA ARG A 207 28.24 -3.32 -5.00
C ARG A 207 28.54 -3.45 -3.52
N VAL A 208 27.82 -4.34 -2.83
CA VAL A 208 28.04 -4.68 -1.43
C VAL A 208 28.46 -6.15 -1.33
N PRO A 209 29.59 -6.49 -0.68
CA PRO A 209 29.99 -7.88 -0.49
C PRO A 209 29.00 -8.64 0.39
N ALA A 210 28.63 -9.86 -0.02
CA ALA A 210 27.72 -10.73 0.74
C ALA A 210 28.21 -11.04 2.17
N ASP A 211 29.53 -11.00 2.38
CA ASP A 211 30.15 -11.22 3.69
C ASP A 211 29.78 -10.13 4.71
N ALA A 212 29.59 -8.90 4.25
CA ALA A 212 29.12 -7.80 5.12
C ALA A 212 27.74 -8.12 5.73
N TRP A 213 26.82 -8.65 4.92
CA TRP A 213 25.50 -9.08 5.36
C TRP A 213 25.57 -10.29 6.33
N ARG A 214 26.36 -11.31 6.00
CA ARG A 214 26.52 -12.51 6.86
C ARG A 214 27.06 -12.16 8.25
N LYS A 215 28.05 -11.28 8.31
CA LYS A 215 28.63 -10.82 9.57
C LYS A 215 27.62 -10.06 10.41
N ALA A 216 26.87 -9.14 9.81
CA ALA A 216 25.85 -8.34 10.51
C ALA A 216 24.67 -9.20 10.99
N ASP A 217 24.19 -10.14 10.20
CA ASP A 217 23.17 -11.10 10.59
C ASP A 217 23.59 -11.90 11.83
N ARG A 218 24.82 -12.44 11.78
CA ARG A 218 25.38 -13.17 12.91
C ARG A 218 25.49 -12.30 14.17
N TYR A 219 25.89 -11.05 14.03
CA TYR A 219 25.97 -10.10 15.13
C TYR A 219 24.62 -9.95 15.83
N PHE A 220 23.56 -9.63 15.09
CA PHE A 220 22.24 -9.43 15.69
C PHE A 220 21.68 -10.70 16.32
N ARG A 221 21.85 -11.87 15.70
CA ARG A 221 21.42 -13.13 16.30
C ARG A 221 22.20 -13.47 17.60
N ALA A 222 23.49 -13.18 17.63
CA ALA A 222 24.34 -13.45 18.79
C ALA A 222 24.16 -12.42 19.94
N THR A 223 23.62 -11.23 19.66
CA THR A 223 23.49 -10.15 20.66
C THR A 223 22.07 -9.97 21.17
N GLN A 224 21.12 -10.81 20.73
CA GLN A 224 19.76 -10.83 21.26
C GLN A 224 19.78 -11.22 22.74
N LEU A 225 19.12 -10.42 23.58
CA LEU A 225 19.01 -10.67 25.00
C LEU A 225 17.94 -11.72 25.31
N PRO A 226 18.01 -12.42 26.47
CA PRO A 226 17.10 -13.51 26.80
C PRO A 226 15.61 -13.17 26.71
N GLY A 227 15.21 -11.91 26.88
CA GLY A 227 13.83 -11.45 26.71
C GLY A 227 13.41 -11.20 25.26
N GLY A 228 14.28 -11.46 24.27
CA GLY A 228 13.99 -11.28 22.86
C GLY A 228 14.31 -9.90 22.30
N GLY A 229 14.62 -8.90 23.12
CA GLY A 229 15.00 -7.55 22.70
C GLY A 229 16.51 -7.36 22.56
N TRP A 230 16.93 -6.13 22.23
CA TRP A 230 18.34 -5.75 22.09
C TRP A 230 18.66 -4.49 22.86
N GLY A 231 19.93 -4.42 23.35
CA GLY A 231 20.56 -3.25 23.94
C GLY A 231 21.42 -2.47 22.95
N TYR A 232 22.14 -1.46 23.46
CA TYR A 232 22.99 -0.57 22.65
C TYR A 232 24.32 -1.22 22.27
N VAL A 233 25.02 -1.78 23.27
CA VAL A 233 26.35 -2.40 23.12
C VAL A 233 26.36 -3.80 23.67
N TYR A 234 26.94 -4.72 22.93
CA TYR A 234 27.23 -6.07 23.37
C TYR A 234 28.59 -6.09 24.07
N HIS A 235 28.71 -6.50 25.31
CA HIS A 235 29.88 -6.55 26.19
C HIS A 235 30.10 -5.34 27.11
N ASP A 236 29.04 -4.76 27.69
CA ASP A 236 29.18 -4.07 28.94
C ASP A 236 29.24 -5.09 30.10
N PRO A 237 30.11 -4.89 31.12
CA PRO A 237 30.12 -5.79 32.30
C PRO A 237 28.79 -5.82 33.07
N ASP A 238 27.94 -4.81 32.93
CA ASP A 238 26.54 -4.82 33.35
C ASP A 238 25.67 -5.26 32.15
N PRO A 239 24.83 -6.32 32.29
CA PRO A 239 23.95 -6.74 31.24
C PRO A 239 23.01 -5.58 30.87
N GLU A 240 23.21 -5.02 29.69
CA GLU A 240 22.36 -3.95 29.22
C GLU A 240 20.93 -4.48 29.06
N GLU A 241 19.98 -3.76 29.62
CA GLU A 241 18.58 -4.05 29.46
C GLU A 241 18.13 -3.76 28.01
N ALA A 242 17.32 -4.65 27.43
CA ALA A 242 16.72 -4.40 26.13
C ALA A 242 15.82 -3.17 26.18
N TYR A 243 15.83 -2.35 25.11
CA TYR A 243 14.96 -1.20 25.04
C TYR A 243 14.47 -0.90 23.62
N GLY A 244 13.39 -0.12 23.52
CA GLY A 244 12.57 0.01 22.32
C GLY A 244 13.35 0.35 21.05
N SER A 245 14.12 1.44 21.06
CA SER A 245 14.80 1.90 19.85
C SER A 245 15.87 0.93 19.33
N MET A 246 16.56 0.19 20.20
CA MET A 246 17.55 -0.80 19.77
C MET A 246 16.88 -2.09 19.30
N THR A 247 15.82 -2.51 19.97
CA THR A 247 15.05 -3.67 19.51
C THR A 247 14.45 -3.43 18.12
N ALA A 248 13.84 -2.26 17.89
CA ALA A 248 13.34 -1.90 16.57
C ALA A 248 14.44 -1.79 15.50
N ALA A 249 15.62 -1.24 15.89
CA ALA A 249 16.81 -1.18 15.04
C ALA A 249 17.29 -2.58 14.61
N ALA A 250 17.36 -3.53 15.55
CA ALA A 250 17.77 -4.90 15.28
C ALA A 250 16.77 -5.63 14.37
N LEU A 251 15.47 -5.48 14.63
CA LEU A 251 14.42 -6.05 13.78
C LEU A 251 14.53 -5.59 12.34
N ALA A 252 14.59 -4.28 12.12
CA ALA A 252 14.76 -3.73 10.76
C ALA A 252 16.03 -4.25 10.09
N SER A 253 17.13 -4.34 10.84
CA SER A 253 18.41 -4.83 10.33
C SER A 253 18.38 -6.32 9.95
N LEU A 254 17.76 -7.16 10.77
CA LEU A 254 17.63 -8.60 10.47
C LEU A 254 16.75 -8.85 9.24
N TYR A 255 15.70 -8.06 9.02
CA TYR A 255 14.91 -8.12 7.78
C TYR A 255 15.76 -7.76 6.56
N LEU A 256 16.59 -6.70 6.64
CA LEU A 256 17.50 -6.33 5.56
C LEU A 256 18.54 -7.42 5.28
N CYS A 257 19.14 -8.00 6.32
CA CYS A 257 20.06 -9.13 6.16
C CYS A 257 19.36 -10.33 5.51
N GLY A 258 18.16 -10.67 5.97
CA GLY A 258 17.36 -11.76 5.41
C GLY A 258 17.06 -11.59 3.94
N ASP A 259 16.74 -10.38 3.52
CA ASP A 259 16.54 -10.05 2.10
C ASP A 259 17.78 -10.37 1.26
N ARG A 260 18.96 -9.98 1.74
CA ARG A 260 20.23 -10.15 1.01
C ARG A 260 20.81 -11.54 1.04
N LEU A 261 20.53 -12.31 2.09
CA LEU A 261 21.11 -13.64 2.31
C LEU A 261 20.26 -14.80 1.79
N ALA A 262 19.02 -14.57 1.48
CA ALA A 262 17.99 -15.59 1.23
C ALA A 262 18.37 -16.72 0.28
N ASN A 263 19.22 -16.46 -0.73
CA ASN A 263 19.60 -17.47 -1.72
C ASN A 263 21.05 -17.97 -1.56
N ILE A 264 21.75 -17.48 -0.56
CA ILE A 264 23.18 -17.75 -0.37
C ILE A 264 23.52 -18.23 1.05
N GLU A 265 22.51 -18.41 1.90
CA GLU A 265 22.67 -18.83 3.28
C GLU A 265 22.25 -20.30 3.49
N ALA A 266 22.73 -20.89 4.59
CA ALA A 266 22.27 -22.17 5.06
C ALA A 266 20.88 -22.08 5.69
N ALA A 267 20.07 -23.14 5.56
CA ALA A 267 18.71 -23.19 6.11
C ALA A 267 18.67 -22.94 7.65
N ASP A 268 19.66 -23.42 8.37
CA ASP A 268 19.75 -23.22 9.82
C ASP A 268 19.90 -21.75 10.20
N ALA A 269 20.73 -20.98 9.46
CA ALA A 269 20.90 -19.55 9.70
C ALA A 269 19.60 -18.77 9.44
N ALA A 270 18.87 -19.14 8.39
CA ALA A 270 17.57 -18.56 8.10
C ALA A 270 16.54 -18.87 9.19
N ALA A 271 16.53 -20.09 9.72
CA ALA A 271 15.65 -20.51 10.81
C ALA A 271 15.96 -19.77 12.13
N GLU A 272 17.25 -19.65 12.47
CA GLU A 272 17.69 -18.89 13.66
C GLU A 272 17.31 -17.40 13.55
N ARG A 273 17.49 -16.78 12.37
CA ARG A 273 17.05 -15.39 12.14
C ARG A 273 15.54 -15.24 12.26
N SER A 274 14.76 -16.18 11.73
CA SER A 274 13.30 -16.16 11.86
C SER A 274 12.87 -16.26 13.32
N ALA A 275 13.52 -17.10 14.13
CA ALA A 275 13.27 -17.22 15.55
C ALA A 275 13.62 -15.92 16.30
N ALA A 276 14.76 -15.30 15.99
CA ALA A 276 15.16 -14.02 16.57
C ALA A 276 14.18 -12.88 16.23
N LEU A 277 13.70 -12.83 14.98
CA LEU A 277 12.68 -11.87 14.55
C LEU A 277 11.37 -12.04 15.31
N GLU A 278 10.85 -13.26 15.45
CA GLU A 278 9.59 -13.51 16.18
C GLU A 278 9.72 -13.16 17.68
N GLN A 279 10.83 -13.46 18.31
CA GLN A 279 11.10 -13.08 19.70
C GLN A 279 11.17 -11.55 19.85
N GLY A 280 11.85 -10.86 18.94
CA GLY A 280 11.95 -9.40 18.96
C GLY A 280 10.61 -8.70 18.71
N ILE A 281 9.80 -9.25 17.82
CA ILE A 281 8.43 -8.76 17.58
C ILE A 281 7.57 -8.95 18.82
N GLY A 282 7.70 -10.11 19.49
CA GLY A 282 7.04 -10.38 20.76
C GLY A 282 7.43 -9.37 21.83
N TRP A 283 8.74 -9.07 21.94
CA TRP A 283 9.23 -8.05 22.88
C TRP A 283 8.64 -6.66 22.60
N VAL A 284 8.60 -6.22 21.33
CA VAL A 284 7.99 -4.92 20.97
C VAL A 284 6.50 -4.91 21.30
N ALA A 285 5.79 -6.01 21.06
CA ALA A 285 4.36 -6.12 21.37
C ALA A 285 4.07 -6.03 22.88
N GLU A 286 4.92 -6.64 23.70
CA GLU A 286 4.77 -6.65 25.16
C GLU A 286 5.15 -5.32 25.81
N HIS A 287 6.15 -4.62 25.25
CA HIS A 287 6.69 -3.37 25.80
C HIS A 287 6.26 -2.14 25.00
N TYR A 288 5.24 -2.26 24.17
CA TYR A 288 4.82 -1.15 23.27
C TYR A 288 4.45 0.10 24.06
N ALA A 289 5.10 1.21 23.74
CA ALA A 289 4.81 2.53 24.28
C ALA A 289 5.02 3.59 23.20
N LEU A 290 4.03 4.48 23.01
CA LEU A 290 4.10 5.53 21.97
C LEU A 290 4.59 6.87 22.52
N ARG A 291 4.54 7.08 23.82
CA ARG A 291 4.92 8.37 24.44
C ARG A 291 6.30 8.36 25.09
N GLU A 292 6.93 7.22 25.05
CA GLU A 292 8.29 7.00 25.58
C GLU A 292 9.02 5.91 24.79
N ASN A 293 10.33 5.89 24.87
CA ASN A 293 11.15 4.80 24.38
C ASN A 293 11.13 3.69 25.44
N PRO A 294 10.54 2.52 25.19
CA PRO A 294 10.44 1.44 26.17
C PRO A 294 11.77 1.19 26.89
N ASN A 295 11.75 1.14 28.21
CA ASN A 295 12.91 0.99 29.11
C ASN A 295 13.94 2.14 29.04
N ARG A 296 13.63 3.29 28.43
CA ARG A 296 14.49 4.50 28.36
C ARG A 296 13.72 5.82 28.55
N ALA A 297 12.46 5.75 28.91
CA ALA A 297 11.59 6.91 29.09
C ALA A 297 11.68 7.88 27.87
N THR A 298 11.95 9.16 28.09
CA THR A 298 12.04 10.16 27.00
C THR A 298 13.40 10.18 26.27
N ALA A 299 14.38 9.38 26.73
CA ALA A 299 15.67 9.32 26.06
C ALA A 299 15.55 8.67 24.67
N TRP A 300 16.05 9.36 23.66
CA TRP A 300 16.03 8.90 22.27
C TRP A 300 14.62 8.64 21.73
N TYR A 301 13.61 9.37 22.21
CA TYR A 301 12.20 9.19 21.90
C TYR A 301 11.88 9.25 20.40
N TYR A 302 12.32 10.29 19.67
CA TYR A 302 12.08 10.43 18.24
C TYR A 302 12.83 9.36 17.41
N PHE A 303 13.95 8.90 17.94
CA PHE A 303 14.69 7.78 17.36
C PHE A 303 13.93 6.45 17.53
N TRP A 304 13.23 6.28 18.66
CA TRP A 304 12.32 5.14 18.87
C TRP A 304 11.16 5.16 17.88
N LEU A 305 10.47 6.28 17.71
CA LEU A 305 9.38 6.39 16.73
C LEU A 305 9.87 6.04 15.30
N TYR A 306 11.01 6.59 14.90
CA TYR A 306 11.62 6.25 13.62
C TYR A 306 11.98 4.75 13.52
N GLY A 307 12.53 4.17 14.58
CA GLY A 307 12.83 2.72 14.65
C GLY A 307 11.57 1.87 14.52
N LEU A 308 10.49 2.24 15.19
CA LEU A 308 9.19 1.57 15.11
C LEU A 308 8.63 1.60 13.68
N GLU A 309 8.70 2.75 13.00
CA GLU A 309 8.36 2.86 11.57
C GLU A 309 9.20 1.90 10.73
N ARG A 310 10.52 1.89 10.94
CA ARG A 310 11.45 1.01 10.21
C ARG A 310 11.10 -0.47 10.40
N ALA A 311 10.85 -0.90 11.64
CA ALA A 311 10.47 -2.27 11.96
C ALA A 311 9.10 -2.64 11.34
N GLY A 312 8.12 -1.74 11.43
CA GLY A 312 6.79 -1.94 10.86
C GLY A 312 6.81 -2.03 9.34
N VAL A 313 7.53 -1.15 8.65
CA VAL A 313 7.66 -1.18 7.19
C VAL A 313 8.47 -2.40 6.72
N ALA A 314 9.60 -2.71 7.35
CA ALA A 314 10.44 -3.84 6.96
C ALA A 314 9.76 -5.20 7.16
N SER A 315 8.95 -5.33 8.22
CA SER A 315 8.17 -6.55 8.49
C SER A 315 6.86 -6.62 7.69
N GLY A 316 6.37 -5.49 7.18
CA GLY A 316 5.03 -5.35 6.63
C GLY A 316 3.92 -5.49 7.67
N ARG A 317 4.22 -5.62 8.95
CA ARG A 317 3.22 -5.81 10.00
C ARG A 317 2.40 -4.54 10.20
N ARG A 318 1.09 -4.73 10.26
CA ARG A 318 0.16 -3.67 10.68
C ARG A 318 0.21 -3.46 12.19
N MET A 319 0.28 -4.56 12.94
CA MET A 319 0.13 -4.57 14.38
C MET A 319 1.41 -5.06 15.07
N PHE A 320 1.74 -4.43 16.21
CA PHE A 320 2.59 -5.01 17.24
C PHE A 320 1.70 -5.27 18.46
N GLY A 321 1.43 -6.54 18.79
CA GLY A 321 0.38 -6.90 19.73
C GLY A 321 -0.99 -6.41 19.25
N THR A 322 -1.65 -5.58 20.04
CA THR A 322 -2.95 -4.98 19.73
C THR A 322 -2.84 -3.55 19.14
N HIS A 323 -1.62 -3.05 18.93
CA HIS A 323 -1.33 -1.66 18.56
C HIS A 323 -1.11 -1.50 17.05
N ASP A 324 -1.92 -0.67 16.40
CA ASP A 324 -1.68 -0.21 15.02
C ASP A 324 -0.63 0.91 15.05
N TRP A 325 0.65 0.51 14.95
CA TRP A 325 1.79 1.40 15.12
C TRP A 325 1.73 2.65 14.23
N PHE A 326 1.22 2.50 13.01
CA PHE A 326 1.17 3.63 12.08
C PHE A 326 0.01 4.56 12.40
N ARG A 327 -1.19 4.03 12.68
CA ARG A 327 -2.36 4.83 13.04
C ARG A 327 -2.08 5.63 14.32
N GLU A 328 -1.71 4.94 15.38
CA GLU A 328 -1.46 5.55 16.68
C GLU A 328 -0.30 6.56 16.65
N GLY A 329 0.82 6.21 15.97
CA GLY A 329 1.95 7.12 15.81
C GLY A 329 1.64 8.34 14.94
N THR A 330 0.78 8.18 13.93
CA THR A 330 0.32 9.28 13.10
C THR A 330 -0.59 10.24 13.89
N ASP A 331 -1.55 9.70 14.65
CA ASP A 331 -2.44 10.50 15.50
C ASP A 331 -1.63 11.34 16.49
N LEU A 332 -0.60 10.72 17.10
CA LEU A 332 0.32 11.40 18.00
C LEU A 332 1.13 12.52 17.31
N LEU A 333 1.71 12.24 16.15
CA LEU A 333 2.54 13.21 15.44
C LEU A 333 1.72 14.35 14.85
N VAL A 334 0.53 14.08 14.32
CA VAL A 334 -0.34 15.12 13.75
C VAL A 334 -0.86 16.04 14.85
N SER A 335 -1.31 15.50 15.98
CA SER A 335 -1.78 16.30 17.13
C SER A 335 -0.66 17.04 17.84
N GLY A 336 0.56 16.49 17.87
CA GLY A 336 1.72 17.09 18.52
C GLY A 336 2.51 18.11 17.67
N GLN A 337 2.14 18.29 16.38
CA GLN A 337 2.85 19.25 15.53
C GLN A 337 2.54 20.69 15.91
N LYS A 338 3.57 21.50 16.09
CA LYS A 338 3.44 22.95 16.40
C LYS A 338 2.89 23.73 15.21
N PRO A 339 2.31 24.92 15.43
CA PRO A 339 1.77 25.76 14.33
C PRO A 339 2.81 26.16 13.29
N ASP A 340 4.10 26.24 13.65
CA ASP A 340 5.20 26.53 12.73
C ASP A 340 5.63 25.33 11.86
N GLY A 341 5.03 24.17 12.07
CA GLY A 341 5.28 22.94 11.30
C GLY A 341 6.36 22.03 11.89
N THR A 342 6.98 22.42 13.03
CA THR A 342 7.98 21.62 13.73
C THR A 342 7.35 20.76 14.84
N TRP A 343 8.09 19.78 15.36
CA TRP A 343 7.75 19.08 16.62
C TRP A 343 8.66 19.53 17.76
N THR A 344 9.88 19.91 17.42
CA THR A 344 10.89 20.34 18.39
C THR A 344 11.58 21.61 17.92
N ASP A 345 12.66 21.99 18.59
CA ASP A 345 13.60 23.03 18.21
C ASP A 345 14.84 22.47 17.45
N ARG A 346 14.82 21.16 17.13
CA ARG A 346 15.97 20.44 16.58
C ARG A 346 15.64 19.83 15.22
N PRO A 347 16.24 20.31 14.13
CA PRO A 347 15.92 19.83 12.78
C PRO A 347 16.05 18.33 12.58
N TYR A 348 16.96 17.66 13.29
CA TYR A 348 17.12 16.21 13.18
C TYR A 348 15.97 15.41 13.82
N HIS A 349 15.32 15.93 14.88
CA HIS A 349 14.10 15.31 15.41
C HIS A 349 12.94 15.50 14.43
N ASP A 350 12.79 16.70 13.87
CA ASP A 350 11.74 16.98 12.88
C ASP A 350 11.91 16.12 11.62
N ALA A 351 13.16 15.86 11.20
CA ALA A 351 13.45 14.95 10.10
C ALA A 351 13.03 13.51 10.40
N LEU A 352 13.22 13.01 11.63
CA LEU A 352 12.77 11.66 12.02
C LEU A 352 11.24 11.56 12.06
N CYS A 353 10.54 12.59 12.59
CA CYS A 353 9.08 12.67 12.56
C CYS A 353 8.54 12.70 11.13
N LEU A 354 9.16 13.50 10.25
CA LEU A 354 8.79 13.58 8.84
C LEU A 354 8.98 12.24 8.15
N LEU A 355 10.08 11.53 8.39
CA LEU A 355 10.33 10.19 7.84
C LEU A 355 9.27 9.18 8.29
N PHE A 356 8.88 9.19 9.58
CA PHE A 356 7.80 8.35 10.08
C PHE A 356 6.51 8.55 9.27
N LEU A 357 6.09 9.80 9.12
CA LEU A 357 4.87 10.10 8.38
C LEU A 357 4.98 9.71 6.91
N VAL A 358 6.04 10.14 6.22
CA VAL A 358 6.18 9.95 4.77
C VAL A 358 6.32 8.48 4.37
N LYS A 359 7.11 7.71 5.11
CA LYS A 359 7.35 6.29 4.79
C LYS A 359 6.14 5.43 5.17
N GLY A 360 5.51 5.70 6.31
CA GLY A 360 4.33 4.99 6.78
C GLY A 360 3.05 5.34 6.01
N TYR A 361 2.93 6.54 5.44
CA TYR A 361 1.70 7.03 4.80
C TYR A 361 1.47 6.54 3.36
N ARG A 362 2.39 5.80 2.79
CA ARG A 362 2.24 5.28 1.41
C ARG A 362 0.94 4.50 1.23
N PRO A 363 0.18 4.73 0.13
CA PRO A 363 -1.03 3.99 -0.15
C PRO A 363 -0.77 2.49 -0.27
N LEU A 364 -1.73 1.70 0.21
CA LEU A 364 -1.62 0.25 0.21
C LEU A 364 -2.00 -0.33 -1.16
N PHE A 365 -1.06 -1.04 -1.77
CA PHE A 365 -1.28 -1.78 -3.01
C PHE A 365 -1.83 -3.18 -2.73
N ALA A 366 -1.27 -3.86 -1.73
CA ALA A 366 -1.65 -5.22 -1.36
C ALA A 366 -1.68 -5.42 0.15
N GLN A 367 -2.50 -6.34 0.61
CA GLN A 367 -2.48 -6.85 1.97
C GLN A 367 -2.24 -8.36 1.93
N ARG A 368 -1.34 -8.85 2.79
CA ARG A 368 -1.13 -10.29 2.99
C ARG A 368 -2.01 -10.77 4.13
N LEU A 369 -2.85 -11.76 3.84
CA LEU A 369 -3.73 -12.34 4.85
C LEU A 369 -2.95 -13.24 5.82
N GLU A 370 -3.10 -12.97 7.12
CA GLU A 370 -2.65 -13.84 8.20
C GLU A 370 -3.78 -14.85 8.50
N TRP A 371 -3.48 -16.16 8.36
CA TRP A 371 -4.43 -17.24 8.59
C TRP A 371 -3.86 -18.30 9.53
N GLN A 372 -4.68 -19.22 9.99
CA GLN A 372 -4.26 -20.28 10.94
C GLN A 372 -3.48 -21.38 10.22
N GLY A 373 -2.17 -21.27 10.18
CA GLY A 373 -1.28 -22.26 9.56
C GLY A 373 0.03 -21.64 9.05
N GLU A 374 0.62 -22.27 8.06
CA GLU A 374 1.91 -21.89 7.50
C GLU A 374 1.74 -20.81 6.42
N TRP A 375 1.21 -19.63 6.78
CA TRP A 375 1.20 -18.50 5.87
C TRP A 375 2.62 -17.93 5.71
N ARG A 376 2.89 -17.38 4.53
CA ARG A 376 4.21 -16.80 4.25
C ARG A 376 4.45 -15.56 5.07
N ARG A 377 5.38 -15.62 6.01
CA ARG A 377 5.78 -14.50 6.86
C ARG A 377 6.93 -13.67 6.27
N ASP A 378 7.60 -14.20 5.25
CA ASP A 378 8.70 -13.54 4.57
C ASP A 378 8.19 -12.34 3.75
N PRO A 379 8.67 -11.11 4.04
CA PRO A 379 8.20 -9.91 3.36
C PRO A 379 8.76 -9.72 1.95
N ARG A 380 9.79 -10.44 1.55
CA ARG A 380 10.59 -10.18 0.34
C ARG A 380 9.76 -10.11 -0.94
N ASP A 381 8.82 -11.00 -1.14
CA ASP A 381 8.03 -11.08 -2.35
C ASP A 381 7.24 -9.78 -2.62
N LEU A 382 6.43 -9.34 -1.67
CA LEU A 382 5.66 -8.09 -1.81
C LEU A 382 6.56 -6.85 -1.72
N ASP A 383 7.65 -6.89 -0.95
CA ASP A 383 8.60 -5.78 -0.87
C ASP A 383 9.31 -5.56 -2.22
N HIS A 384 9.78 -6.63 -2.86
CA HIS A 384 10.37 -6.56 -4.19
C HIS A 384 9.35 -6.09 -5.24
N LEU A 385 8.10 -6.60 -5.16
CA LEU A 385 7.05 -6.18 -6.08
C LEU A 385 6.74 -4.68 -5.94
N VAL A 386 6.51 -4.16 -4.72
CA VAL A 386 6.22 -2.72 -4.54
C VAL A 386 7.41 -1.82 -4.90
N ARG A 387 8.63 -2.28 -4.70
CA ARG A 387 9.83 -1.59 -5.18
C ARG A 387 9.89 -1.57 -6.71
N PHE A 388 9.65 -2.71 -7.36
CA PHE A 388 9.60 -2.81 -8.81
C PHE A 388 8.51 -1.92 -9.40
N LEU A 389 7.33 -1.86 -8.79
CA LEU A 389 6.25 -0.95 -9.21
C LEU A 389 6.68 0.53 -9.12
N GLY A 390 7.50 0.91 -8.13
CA GLY A 390 7.99 2.28 -7.99
C GLY A 390 6.85 3.31 -7.98
N ASN A 391 6.85 4.24 -8.94
CA ASN A 391 5.80 5.27 -9.10
C ASN A 391 4.75 4.93 -10.20
N ARG A 392 4.74 3.70 -10.71
CA ARG A 392 3.88 3.34 -11.86
C ARG A 392 2.40 3.23 -11.53
N VAL A 393 2.05 3.09 -10.24
CA VAL A 393 0.66 3.10 -9.78
C VAL A 393 0.28 4.53 -9.38
N GLY A 394 -0.42 5.22 -10.26
CA GLY A 394 -0.92 6.58 -10.02
C GLY A 394 0.14 7.66 -9.73
N GLY A 395 1.38 7.46 -10.16
CA GLY A 395 2.48 8.37 -9.83
C GLY A 395 2.94 8.31 -8.38
N GLN A 396 2.49 7.32 -7.61
CA GLN A 396 2.74 7.19 -6.17
C GLN A 396 3.61 5.99 -5.85
N ARG A 397 4.51 6.12 -4.88
CA ARG A 397 5.14 4.96 -4.26
C ARG A 397 4.11 4.24 -3.39
N VAL A 398 3.95 2.95 -3.63
CA VAL A 398 2.97 2.13 -2.90
C VAL A 398 3.63 1.30 -1.81
N ALA A 399 2.81 0.75 -0.91
CA ALA A 399 3.23 -0.12 0.17
C ALA A 399 2.34 -1.38 0.23
N TRP A 400 2.75 -2.32 1.06
CA TRP A 400 1.99 -3.49 1.44
C TRP A 400 1.95 -3.63 2.96
N ARG A 401 1.04 -4.45 3.49
CA ARG A 401 1.00 -4.80 4.91
C ARG A 401 0.35 -6.17 5.13
N THR A 402 0.49 -6.71 6.33
CA THR A 402 -0.31 -7.86 6.77
C THR A 402 -1.71 -7.45 7.22
N LEU A 403 -2.64 -8.41 7.21
CA LEU A 403 -4.02 -8.26 7.66
C LEU A 403 -4.48 -9.55 8.35
N ALA A 404 -4.94 -9.46 9.59
CA ALA A 404 -5.54 -10.59 10.27
C ALA A 404 -6.88 -10.99 9.63
N SER A 405 -7.15 -12.30 9.54
CA SER A 405 -8.33 -12.81 8.84
C SER A 405 -9.67 -12.48 9.51
N ASP A 406 -9.67 -12.07 10.77
CA ASP A 406 -10.83 -11.60 11.52
C ASP A 406 -11.02 -10.07 11.50
N SER A 407 -10.17 -9.35 10.76
CA SER A 407 -10.26 -7.90 10.65
C SER A 407 -11.61 -7.43 10.07
N PRO A 408 -12.07 -6.21 10.41
CA PRO A 408 -13.27 -5.63 9.82
C PRO A 408 -13.18 -5.49 8.29
N LEU A 409 -14.32 -5.47 7.59
CA LEU A 409 -14.38 -5.32 6.12
C LEU A 409 -13.67 -4.04 5.63
N ALA A 410 -13.79 -2.93 6.36
CA ALA A 410 -13.12 -1.68 6.02
C ALA A 410 -11.60 -1.84 5.90
N ASP A 411 -11.00 -2.70 6.74
CA ASP A 411 -9.57 -2.98 6.70
C ASP A 411 -9.19 -3.84 5.48
N TYR A 412 -10.02 -4.81 5.10
CA TYR A 412 -9.85 -5.57 3.85
C TYR A 412 -9.85 -4.64 2.63
N LEU A 413 -10.78 -3.67 2.60
CA LEU A 413 -10.95 -2.73 1.50
C LEU A 413 -9.87 -1.63 1.43
N ALA A 414 -8.96 -1.56 2.40
CA ALA A 414 -7.87 -0.59 2.40
C ALA A 414 -6.84 -0.81 1.26
N ALA A 415 -6.82 -2.01 0.65
CA ALA A 415 -5.99 -2.30 -0.51
C ALA A 415 -6.80 -3.03 -1.60
N PRO A 416 -6.47 -2.83 -2.89
CA PRO A 416 -7.17 -3.47 -4.00
C PRO A 416 -6.88 -4.97 -4.14
N ILE A 417 -5.76 -5.46 -3.58
CA ILE A 417 -5.33 -6.85 -3.68
C ILE A 417 -5.17 -7.46 -2.30
N LEU A 418 -5.82 -8.60 -2.09
CA LEU A 418 -5.61 -9.47 -0.94
C LEU A 418 -4.77 -10.67 -1.39
N HIS A 419 -3.56 -10.78 -0.88
CA HIS A 419 -2.63 -11.86 -1.15
C HIS A 419 -2.72 -12.92 -0.04
N VAL A 420 -3.16 -14.11 -0.39
CA VAL A 420 -3.31 -15.26 0.51
C VAL A 420 -2.32 -16.32 0.08
N THR A 421 -1.22 -16.46 0.79
CA THR A 421 -0.13 -17.36 0.42
C THR A 421 0.35 -18.21 1.59
N GLY A 422 0.90 -19.40 1.30
CA GLY A 422 1.44 -20.31 2.30
C GLY A 422 1.46 -21.76 1.84
N ARG A 423 1.52 -22.67 2.82
CA ARG A 423 1.56 -24.13 2.64
C ARG A 423 0.52 -24.85 3.49
N GLY A 424 0.22 -26.08 3.12
CA GLY A 424 -0.74 -26.91 3.83
C GLY A 424 -2.20 -26.48 3.62
N GLN A 425 -3.07 -26.92 4.49
CA GLN A 425 -4.50 -26.61 4.36
C GLN A 425 -4.79 -25.17 4.83
N LEU A 426 -5.36 -24.37 3.96
CA LEU A 426 -5.82 -23.03 4.31
C LEU A 426 -6.93 -23.11 5.37
N ARG A 427 -6.70 -22.52 6.53
CA ARG A 427 -7.64 -22.44 7.64
C ARG A 427 -7.86 -20.97 8.00
N MET A 428 -9.01 -20.46 7.65
CA MET A 428 -9.42 -19.12 8.04
C MET A 428 -10.19 -19.14 9.36
N LEU A 429 -10.07 -18.08 10.15
CA LEU A 429 -10.96 -17.86 11.29
C LEU A 429 -12.42 -17.78 10.81
N ALA A 430 -13.37 -18.15 11.65
CA ALA A 430 -14.79 -18.20 11.28
C ALA A 430 -15.33 -16.89 10.68
N ALA A 431 -14.83 -15.74 11.15
CA ALA A 431 -15.18 -14.42 10.62
C ALA A 431 -14.51 -14.09 9.28
N GLY A 432 -13.40 -14.73 8.94
CA GLY A 432 -12.57 -14.36 7.78
C GLY A 432 -13.22 -14.71 6.44
N LEU A 433 -13.93 -15.83 6.39
CA LEU A 433 -14.52 -16.31 5.14
C LEU A 433 -15.68 -15.43 4.65
N PRO A 434 -16.66 -15.03 5.49
CA PRO A 434 -17.64 -14.02 5.11
C PRO A 434 -17.01 -12.70 4.66
N ARG A 435 -15.93 -12.24 5.34
CA ARG A 435 -15.20 -11.03 4.99
C ARG A 435 -14.54 -11.13 3.62
N LEU A 436 -13.96 -12.27 3.30
CA LEU A 436 -13.38 -12.54 1.98
C LEU A 436 -14.45 -12.41 0.88
N LYS A 437 -15.62 -13.01 1.10
CA LYS A 437 -16.76 -12.95 0.16
C LYS A 437 -17.26 -11.51 -0.02
N GLU A 438 -17.43 -10.77 1.07
CA GLU A 438 -17.79 -9.36 1.04
C GLU A 438 -16.73 -8.53 0.31
N TYR A 439 -15.44 -8.72 0.62
CA TYR A 439 -14.33 -8.03 -0.04
C TYR A 439 -14.35 -8.19 -1.55
N VAL A 440 -14.51 -9.43 -2.03
CA VAL A 440 -14.62 -9.73 -3.45
C VAL A 440 -15.85 -9.06 -4.07
N GLY A 441 -17.00 -9.12 -3.40
CA GLY A 441 -18.23 -8.46 -3.82
C GLY A 441 -18.10 -6.94 -3.91
N GLN A 442 -17.30 -6.34 -3.04
CA GLN A 442 -17.00 -4.89 -3.02
C GLN A 442 -15.97 -4.47 -4.09
N GLY A 443 -15.43 -5.39 -4.87
CA GLY A 443 -14.48 -5.09 -5.94
C GLY A 443 -13.04 -5.46 -5.65
N GLY A 444 -12.72 -6.00 -4.49
CA GLY A 444 -11.41 -6.51 -4.14
C GLY A 444 -10.98 -7.69 -5.01
N LEU A 445 -9.69 -7.83 -5.28
CA LEU A 445 -9.09 -8.95 -5.98
C LEU A 445 -8.36 -9.84 -4.99
N VAL A 446 -8.63 -11.14 -5.01
CA VAL A 446 -7.93 -12.13 -4.18
C VAL A 446 -6.94 -12.90 -5.04
N LEU A 447 -5.69 -12.95 -4.60
CA LEU A 447 -4.67 -13.82 -5.16
C LEU A 447 -4.35 -14.92 -4.14
N PHE A 448 -4.77 -16.14 -4.43
CA PHE A 448 -4.29 -17.34 -3.73
C PHE A 448 -3.02 -17.84 -4.40
N ASP A 449 -1.99 -18.06 -3.60
CA ASP A 449 -0.63 -18.28 -4.11
C ASP A 449 0.04 -19.43 -3.33
N ALA A 450 0.12 -20.59 -3.97
CA ALA A 450 0.67 -21.79 -3.34
C ALA A 450 2.20 -21.72 -3.24
N GLN A 451 2.73 -21.44 -2.07
CA GLN A 451 4.18 -21.33 -1.85
C GLN A 451 4.88 -22.65 -2.20
N GLY A 452 5.84 -22.58 -3.14
CA GLY A 452 6.57 -23.76 -3.62
C GLY A 452 5.70 -24.74 -4.37
N GLY A 453 4.54 -24.33 -4.88
CA GLY A 453 3.61 -25.20 -5.59
C GLY A 453 2.88 -26.21 -4.69
N ASP A 454 2.60 -25.86 -3.43
CA ASP A 454 1.98 -26.74 -2.44
C ASP A 454 0.58 -27.18 -2.86
N ALA A 455 0.42 -28.48 -3.15
CA ALA A 455 -0.83 -29.06 -3.62
C ALA A 455 -1.92 -29.06 -2.53
N ALA A 456 -1.56 -29.26 -1.24
CA ALA A 456 -2.51 -29.26 -0.15
C ALA A 456 -3.16 -27.90 0.05
N PHE A 457 -2.38 -26.82 -0.11
CA PHE A 457 -2.90 -25.45 -0.12
C PHE A 457 -3.86 -25.26 -1.31
N THR A 458 -3.41 -25.58 -2.53
CA THR A 458 -4.18 -25.42 -3.76
C THR A 458 -5.53 -26.14 -3.70
N ASP A 459 -5.54 -27.41 -3.27
CA ASP A 459 -6.76 -28.20 -3.15
C ASP A 459 -7.70 -27.68 -2.07
N SER A 460 -7.16 -27.17 -0.97
CA SER A 460 -7.97 -26.56 0.09
C SER A 460 -8.65 -25.27 -0.38
N VAL A 461 -7.94 -24.45 -1.16
CA VAL A 461 -8.50 -23.24 -1.78
C VAL A 461 -9.64 -23.58 -2.73
N ARG A 462 -9.46 -24.57 -3.63
CA ARG A 462 -10.52 -24.98 -4.55
C ARG A 462 -11.77 -25.46 -3.82
N ARG A 463 -11.63 -26.30 -2.78
CA ARG A 463 -12.77 -26.74 -1.95
C ARG A 463 -13.46 -25.60 -1.25
N LEU A 464 -12.69 -24.69 -0.64
CA LEU A 464 -13.22 -23.54 0.07
C LEU A 464 -14.01 -22.63 -0.86
N MET A 465 -13.44 -22.29 -2.01
CA MET A 465 -14.09 -21.40 -2.97
C MET A 465 -15.33 -22.04 -3.61
N ALA A 466 -15.31 -23.34 -3.90
CA ALA A 466 -16.50 -24.04 -4.40
C ALA A 466 -17.66 -24.04 -3.40
N ALA A 467 -17.37 -24.10 -2.10
CA ALA A 467 -18.40 -24.00 -1.05
C ALA A 467 -18.98 -22.59 -0.94
N GLU A 468 -18.15 -21.55 -1.05
CA GLU A 468 -18.57 -20.15 -0.87
C GLU A 468 -19.19 -19.51 -2.12
N PHE A 469 -18.78 -19.97 -3.29
CA PHE A 469 -19.22 -19.47 -4.60
C PHE A 469 -19.71 -20.64 -5.47
N PRO A 470 -20.80 -21.31 -5.10
CA PRO A 470 -21.26 -22.52 -5.79
C PRO A 470 -21.63 -22.31 -7.27
N GLU A 471 -21.92 -21.06 -7.65
CA GLU A 471 -22.24 -20.67 -9.03
C GLU A 471 -21.01 -20.37 -9.88
N SER A 472 -19.81 -20.39 -9.30
CA SER A 472 -18.54 -20.04 -9.94
C SER A 472 -17.51 -21.15 -9.75
N LYS A 473 -16.64 -21.34 -10.71
CA LYS A 473 -15.55 -22.32 -10.63
C LYS A 473 -14.24 -21.71 -11.09
N PHE A 474 -13.12 -22.29 -10.66
CA PHE A 474 -11.84 -21.97 -11.23
C PHE A 474 -11.73 -22.50 -12.65
N GLU A 475 -11.30 -21.63 -13.56
CA GLU A 475 -11.00 -21.96 -14.95
C GLU A 475 -9.58 -21.49 -15.30
N PRO A 476 -8.81 -22.26 -16.07
CA PRO A 476 -7.49 -21.84 -16.53
C PRO A 476 -7.58 -20.52 -17.30
N LEU A 477 -6.66 -19.61 -17.03
CA LEU A 477 -6.56 -18.36 -17.78
C LEU A 477 -5.96 -18.64 -19.16
N ASN A 478 -6.64 -18.18 -20.21
CA ASN A 478 -6.09 -18.27 -21.57
C ASN A 478 -4.92 -17.29 -21.76
N ALA A 479 -4.03 -17.58 -22.71
CA ALA A 479 -2.84 -16.79 -23.01
C ALA A 479 -3.13 -15.33 -23.40
N GLU A 480 -4.35 -15.04 -23.86
CA GLU A 480 -4.78 -13.71 -24.26
C GLU A 480 -5.38 -12.91 -23.09
N HIS A 481 -5.42 -13.49 -21.89
CA HIS A 481 -5.97 -12.79 -20.72
C HIS A 481 -5.13 -11.54 -20.39
N PRO A 482 -5.75 -10.44 -19.97
CA PRO A 482 -5.04 -9.19 -19.63
C PRO A 482 -3.89 -9.35 -18.63
N LEU A 483 -3.95 -10.28 -17.71
CA LEU A 483 -2.86 -10.57 -16.78
C LEU A 483 -1.53 -10.90 -17.46
N TYR A 484 -1.54 -11.41 -18.71
CA TYR A 484 -0.32 -11.71 -19.43
C TYR A 484 0.14 -10.60 -20.39
N ARG A 485 -0.63 -9.48 -20.50
CA ARG A 485 -0.36 -8.45 -21.50
C ARG A 485 -0.83 -7.03 -21.16
N ALA A 486 -1.29 -6.78 -19.93
CA ALA A 486 -1.83 -5.46 -19.57
C ALA A 486 -0.84 -4.32 -19.74
N VAL A 487 0.41 -4.52 -19.32
CA VAL A 487 1.54 -3.60 -19.45
C VAL A 487 2.68 -4.27 -20.19
N HIS A 488 2.98 -5.50 -19.80
CA HIS A 488 4.05 -6.32 -20.36
C HIS A 488 3.48 -7.57 -20.99
N ARG A 489 3.99 -7.97 -22.15
CA ARG A 489 3.72 -9.29 -22.67
C ARG A 489 4.65 -10.28 -21.96
N VAL A 490 4.08 -11.14 -21.12
CA VAL A 490 4.82 -12.16 -20.38
C VAL A 490 4.35 -13.56 -20.82
N PRO A 491 5.19 -14.58 -20.69
CA PRO A 491 4.79 -15.97 -20.92
C PRO A 491 3.58 -16.32 -20.04
N PRO A 492 2.59 -17.08 -20.56
CA PRO A 492 1.48 -17.56 -19.74
C PRO A 492 1.99 -18.49 -18.64
N GLU A 493 1.54 -18.21 -17.42
CA GLU A 493 1.70 -19.08 -16.25
C GLU A 493 0.44 -19.94 -16.06
N ASP A 494 0.54 -21.03 -15.30
CA ASP A 494 -0.61 -21.90 -14.98
C ASP A 494 -1.50 -21.22 -13.93
N LEU A 495 -2.10 -20.09 -14.27
CA LEU A 495 -3.04 -19.40 -13.42
C LEU A 495 -4.47 -19.85 -13.70
N GLU A 496 -5.25 -19.97 -12.63
CA GLU A 496 -6.68 -20.20 -12.68
C GLU A 496 -7.43 -18.98 -12.13
N ALA A 497 -8.62 -18.74 -12.63
CA ALA A 497 -9.44 -17.65 -12.11
C ALA A 497 -10.90 -18.04 -11.93
N MET A 498 -11.53 -17.46 -10.90
CA MET A 498 -12.98 -17.41 -10.78
C MET A 498 -13.47 -16.03 -11.25
N ASN A 499 -14.37 -16.05 -12.21
CA ASN A 499 -15.01 -14.84 -12.71
C ASN A 499 -16.24 -14.52 -11.86
N LEU A 500 -16.31 -13.27 -11.39
CA LEU A 500 -17.48 -12.72 -10.70
C LEU A 500 -17.93 -11.48 -11.49
N GLY A 501 -19.03 -11.60 -12.17
CA GLY A 501 -19.48 -10.61 -13.13
C GLY A 501 -18.44 -10.38 -14.22
N CYS A 502 -17.97 -9.14 -14.36
CA CYS A 502 -17.10 -8.71 -15.47
C CYS A 502 -15.61 -9.03 -15.30
N ARG A 503 -15.17 -9.60 -14.19
CA ARG A 503 -13.74 -9.67 -13.86
C ARG A 503 -13.35 -11.01 -13.25
N ALA A 504 -12.11 -11.42 -13.49
CA ALA A 504 -11.45 -12.42 -12.69
C ALA A 504 -11.21 -11.82 -11.29
N ALA A 505 -12.05 -12.17 -10.33
CA ALA A 505 -12.07 -11.58 -9.01
C ALA A 505 -11.23 -12.38 -8.00
N VAL A 506 -11.07 -13.67 -8.26
CA VAL A 506 -10.23 -14.58 -7.48
C VAL A 506 -9.27 -15.25 -8.45
N ILE A 507 -7.99 -15.16 -8.18
CA ILE A 507 -6.91 -15.78 -8.96
C ILE A 507 -6.25 -16.82 -8.08
N LEU A 508 -5.97 -17.99 -8.64
CA LEU A 508 -5.19 -19.04 -8.01
C LEU A 508 -3.91 -19.25 -8.82
N ALA A 509 -2.76 -19.20 -8.15
CA ALA A 509 -1.44 -19.52 -8.67
C ALA A 509 -0.94 -20.84 -8.07
N PRO A 510 -1.22 -21.98 -8.72
CA PRO A 510 -0.90 -23.31 -8.16
C PRO A 510 0.60 -23.59 -8.06
N LYS A 511 1.44 -22.89 -8.82
CA LYS A 511 2.91 -23.08 -8.85
C LYS A 511 3.69 -22.09 -8.00
N GLY A 512 3.04 -21.12 -7.38
CA GLY A 512 3.70 -20.15 -6.52
C GLY A 512 4.27 -18.93 -7.27
N LEU A 513 3.43 -17.95 -7.59
CA LEU A 513 3.83 -16.70 -8.26
C LEU A 513 4.76 -15.84 -7.41
N ALA A 514 4.49 -15.72 -6.11
CA ALA A 514 5.28 -14.92 -5.18
C ALA A 514 6.70 -15.47 -4.96
N ASP A 515 6.95 -16.74 -5.24
CA ASP A 515 8.31 -17.29 -5.19
C ASP A 515 9.21 -16.64 -6.24
N GLY A 516 8.65 -16.28 -7.41
CA GLY A 516 9.33 -15.50 -8.42
C GLY A 516 9.61 -14.05 -7.99
N TRP A 517 8.68 -13.42 -7.27
CA TRP A 517 8.91 -12.06 -6.73
C TRP A 517 9.98 -12.03 -5.65
N ALA A 518 10.07 -13.09 -4.84
CA ALA A 518 11.08 -13.23 -3.79
C ALA A 518 12.47 -13.62 -4.34
N ALA A 519 12.58 -14.00 -5.61
CA ALA A 519 13.85 -14.43 -6.19
C ALA A 519 14.85 -13.27 -6.27
N SER A 520 16.11 -13.53 -5.90
CA SER A 520 17.18 -12.55 -5.98
C SER A 520 17.91 -12.57 -7.35
N ASP A 521 17.55 -13.51 -8.22
CA ASP A 521 18.07 -13.60 -9.60
C ASP A 521 17.26 -12.61 -10.50
N PRO A 522 17.87 -11.53 -10.99
CA PRO A 522 17.17 -10.53 -11.79
C PRO A 522 16.54 -11.08 -13.07
N GLU A 523 17.15 -12.11 -13.68
CA GLU A 523 16.62 -12.72 -14.92
C GLU A 523 15.36 -13.52 -14.64
N LYS A 524 15.35 -14.32 -13.57
CA LYS A 524 14.16 -15.09 -13.14
C LYS A 524 13.08 -14.21 -12.53
N ALA A 525 13.48 -13.18 -11.80
CA ALA A 525 12.57 -12.24 -11.19
C ALA A 525 11.86 -11.36 -12.22
N THR A 526 12.48 -11.05 -13.37
CA THR A 526 11.96 -10.03 -14.30
C THR A 526 10.56 -10.37 -14.82
N ASP A 527 10.31 -11.57 -15.29
CA ASP A 527 8.99 -11.93 -15.83
C ASP A 527 7.95 -12.08 -14.73
N ALA A 528 8.31 -12.62 -13.57
CA ALA A 528 7.43 -12.67 -12.40
C ALA A 528 7.04 -11.25 -11.92
N LEU A 529 7.98 -10.33 -11.85
CA LEU A 529 7.73 -8.93 -11.46
C LEU A 529 6.90 -8.18 -12.51
N ARG A 530 7.13 -8.44 -13.81
CA ARG A 530 6.30 -7.92 -14.90
C ARG A 530 4.87 -8.44 -14.83
N LEU A 531 4.68 -9.73 -14.50
CA LEU A 531 3.36 -10.29 -14.25
C LEU A 531 2.71 -9.64 -13.02
N GLY A 532 3.50 -9.34 -11.98
CA GLY A 532 3.04 -8.54 -10.82
C GLY A 532 2.58 -7.13 -11.20
N GLU A 533 3.25 -6.46 -12.14
CA GLU A 533 2.82 -5.15 -12.67
C GLU A 533 1.55 -5.28 -13.54
N ASN A 534 1.44 -6.34 -14.33
CA ASN A 534 0.21 -6.64 -15.03
C ASN A 534 -0.96 -6.88 -14.06
N LEU A 535 -0.72 -7.57 -12.95
CA LEU A 535 -1.72 -7.75 -11.87
C LEU A 535 -2.12 -6.41 -11.26
N ALA A 536 -1.15 -5.52 -11.02
CA ALA A 536 -1.42 -4.15 -10.55
C ALA A 536 -2.28 -3.38 -11.54
N ALA A 537 -1.93 -3.42 -12.81
CA ALA A 537 -2.70 -2.78 -13.89
C ALA A 537 -4.12 -3.34 -13.97
N TYR A 538 -4.26 -4.65 -13.90
CA TYR A 538 -5.55 -5.32 -13.94
C TYR A 538 -6.46 -4.93 -12.77
N ALA A 539 -5.90 -4.91 -11.54
CA ALA A 539 -6.65 -4.59 -10.34
C ALA A 539 -6.99 -3.09 -10.18
N THR A 540 -6.10 -2.21 -10.63
CA THR A 540 -6.18 -0.77 -10.33
C THR A 540 -6.32 0.12 -11.56
N GLY A 541 -6.10 -0.41 -12.77
CA GLY A 541 -5.95 0.41 -13.98
C GLY A 541 -4.76 1.36 -13.90
N LEU A 542 -3.77 1.09 -13.05
CA LEU A 542 -2.62 1.95 -12.72
C LEU A 542 -3.03 3.36 -12.25
N ALA A 543 -4.26 3.53 -11.77
CA ALA A 543 -4.69 4.80 -11.21
C ALA A 543 -4.17 5.01 -9.79
N ALA A 544 -4.19 6.26 -9.34
CA ALA A 544 -3.85 6.60 -7.96
C ALA A 544 -4.72 5.82 -6.96
N LEU A 545 -4.07 5.27 -5.94
CA LEU A 545 -4.74 4.59 -4.84
C LEU A 545 -5.20 5.59 -3.79
N PRO A 546 -6.25 5.26 -3.02
CA PRO A 546 -6.64 6.08 -1.87
C PRO A 546 -5.50 6.20 -0.86
N ASP A 547 -5.51 7.28 -0.10
CA ASP A 547 -4.59 7.44 1.03
C ASP A 547 -4.73 6.28 2.02
N ARG A 548 -3.63 5.90 2.66
CA ARG A 548 -3.59 4.79 3.61
C ARG A 548 -4.62 4.90 4.75
N LEU A 549 -4.95 6.12 5.16
CA LEU A 549 -5.92 6.42 6.22
C LEU A 549 -7.32 6.78 5.70
N ALA A 550 -7.53 6.76 4.40
CA ALA A 550 -8.86 6.98 3.85
C ALA A 550 -9.78 5.83 4.22
N ALA A 551 -10.97 6.16 4.70
CA ALA A 551 -12.01 5.17 4.90
C ALA A 551 -12.44 4.60 3.53
N ALA A 552 -12.35 3.30 3.38
CA ALA A 552 -12.84 2.66 2.17
C ALA A 552 -14.38 2.75 2.15
N PRO A 553 -14.99 3.22 1.05
CA PRO A 553 -16.44 3.25 0.96
C PRO A 553 -16.98 1.82 0.89
N ILE A 554 -17.76 1.44 1.89
CA ILE A 554 -18.49 0.17 1.92
C ILE A 554 -19.80 0.35 1.17
N ARG A 555 -20.02 -0.48 0.15
CA ARG A 555 -21.28 -0.48 -0.59
C ARG A 555 -22.29 -1.36 0.16
N GLU A 556 -23.32 -0.72 0.68
CA GLU A 556 -24.42 -1.41 1.35
C GLU A 556 -25.63 -1.50 0.44
N MET A 557 -26.21 -2.70 0.33
CA MET A 557 -27.48 -2.83 -0.36
C MET A 557 -28.56 -2.08 0.43
N PRO A 558 -29.46 -1.31 -0.23
CA PRO A 558 -30.58 -0.71 0.45
C PRO A 558 -31.40 -1.74 1.25
N HIS A 559 -31.91 -1.35 2.40
CA HIS A 559 -32.72 -2.24 3.25
C HIS A 559 -33.93 -2.80 2.48
N ASP A 560 -34.38 -3.99 2.87
CA ASP A 560 -35.51 -4.66 2.26
C ASP A 560 -36.83 -4.12 2.86
N GLU A 561 -37.13 -2.89 2.48
CA GLU A 561 -38.40 -2.24 2.87
C GLU A 561 -39.42 -2.34 1.72
N PRO A 562 -40.72 -2.45 2.03
CA PRO A 562 -41.72 -2.42 0.97
C PRO A 562 -41.67 -1.11 0.19
N PRO A 563 -41.93 -1.15 -1.13
CA PRO A 563 -41.87 0.05 -1.96
C PRO A 563 -42.88 1.09 -1.44
N PRO A 564 -42.48 2.37 -1.35
CA PRO A 564 -43.42 3.46 -1.01
C PRO A 564 -44.63 3.45 -1.98
N ARG A 565 -45.78 3.85 -1.50
CA ARG A 565 -46.96 3.95 -2.37
C ARG A 565 -46.72 4.92 -3.51
N GLY A 566 -46.99 4.47 -4.74
CA GLY A 566 -46.78 5.27 -5.95
C GLY A 566 -45.32 5.39 -6.39
N ALA A 567 -44.39 4.72 -5.73
CA ALA A 567 -42.97 4.70 -6.16
C ALA A 567 -42.80 4.01 -7.52
N THR A 568 -41.97 4.60 -8.35
CA THR A 568 -41.51 3.99 -9.60
C THR A 568 -40.78 2.68 -9.31
N ARG A 569 -41.23 1.61 -9.97
CA ARG A 569 -40.63 0.28 -9.86
C ARG A 569 -39.90 -0.10 -11.13
N ILE A 570 -38.67 -0.56 -10.99
CA ILE A 570 -37.87 -1.06 -12.09
C ILE A 570 -37.82 -2.59 -12.02
N GLY A 571 -38.31 -3.25 -13.08
CA GLY A 571 -38.20 -4.69 -13.25
C GLY A 571 -36.90 -5.05 -13.96
N GLN A 572 -36.04 -5.86 -13.34
CA GLN A 572 -34.79 -6.32 -13.96
C GLN A 572 -35.02 -7.68 -14.62
N ILE A 573 -34.96 -7.71 -15.96
CA ILE A 573 -35.27 -8.89 -16.76
C ILE A 573 -34.23 -9.98 -16.52
N GLN A 574 -34.71 -11.18 -16.14
CA GLN A 574 -33.89 -12.40 -16.02
C GLN A 574 -33.75 -13.08 -17.39
N HIS A 575 -32.53 -13.40 -17.78
CA HIS A 575 -32.19 -14.13 -18.99
C HIS A 575 -30.89 -14.94 -18.79
N ASP A 576 -30.50 -15.76 -19.78
CA ASP A 576 -29.36 -16.68 -19.68
C ASP A 576 -27.98 -16.03 -19.95
N GLY A 577 -27.93 -14.75 -20.30
CA GLY A 577 -26.69 -14.04 -20.69
C GLY A 577 -26.03 -13.22 -19.57
N ASP A 578 -26.07 -13.63 -18.32
CA ASP A 578 -25.58 -12.89 -17.14
C ASP A 578 -26.40 -11.60 -16.89
N TRP A 579 -27.66 -11.77 -16.53
CA TRP A 579 -28.65 -10.70 -16.38
C TRP A 579 -28.39 -9.69 -15.23
N ARG A 580 -27.48 -10.02 -14.29
CA ARG A 580 -27.18 -9.19 -13.11
C ARG A 580 -25.67 -9.08 -12.85
N PRO A 581 -24.89 -8.62 -13.82
CA PRO A 581 -23.42 -8.59 -13.71
C PRO A 581 -22.89 -7.62 -12.65
N ARG A 582 -23.70 -6.63 -12.25
CA ARG A 582 -23.35 -5.56 -11.31
C ARG A 582 -24.46 -5.38 -10.26
N PRO A 583 -24.53 -6.27 -9.25
CA PRO A 583 -25.68 -6.33 -8.34
C PRO A 583 -25.86 -5.07 -7.46
N TYR A 584 -24.81 -4.31 -7.21
CA TYR A 584 -24.85 -3.08 -6.41
C TYR A 584 -25.14 -1.82 -7.24
N ALA A 585 -24.89 -1.83 -8.55
CA ALA A 585 -24.91 -0.64 -9.40
C ALA A 585 -26.26 0.09 -9.35
N LEU A 586 -27.31 -0.60 -9.77
CA LEU A 586 -28.63 0.01 -9.87
C LEU A 586 -29.26 0.30 -8.50
N PRO A 587 -29.22 -0.59 -7.50
CA PRO A 587 -29.77 -0.30 -6.17
C PRO A 587 -29.16 0.94 -5.51
N MET A 588 -27.85 1.07 -5.52
CA MET A 588 -27.15 2.22 -4.92
C MET A 588 -27.47 3.52 -5.67
N PHE A 589 -27.49 3.46 -6.98
CA PHE A 589 -27.82 4.61 -7.81
C PHE A 589 -29.28 5.07 -7.60
N LEU A 590 -30.25 4.16 -7.51
CA LEU A 590 -31.65 4.51 -7.28
C LEU A 590 -31.85 5.17 -5.91
N LYS A 591 -31.14 4.72 -4.88
CA LYS A 591 -31.13 5.39 -3.57
C LYS A 591 -30.58 6.82 -3.70
N GLU A 592 -29.41 7.01 -4.34
CA GLU A 592 -28.83 8.33 -4.58
C GLU A 592 -29.77 9.22 -5.40
N MET A 593 -30.46 8.64 -6.37
CA MET A 593 -31.42 9.36 -7.24
C MET A 593 -32.62 9.87 -6.47
N ALA A 594 -33.18 9.07 -5.56
CA ALA A 594 -34.29 9.49 -4.70
C ALA A 594 -33.89 10.70 -3.85
N ASP A 595 -32.72 10.65 -3.24
CA ASP A 595 -32.18 11.70 -2.38
C ASP A 595 -31.88 13.01 -3.17
N ARG A 596 -31.31 12.87 -4.37
CA ARG A 596 -30.80 14.01 -5.16
C ARG A 596 -31.87 14.70 -6.02
N TYR A 597 -32.80 13.94 -6.61
CA TYR A 597 -33.79 14.46 -7.55
C TYR A 597 -35.22 14.49 -6.99
N GLY A 598 -35.41 14.02 -5.76
CA GLY A 598 -36.74 13.98 -5.12
C GLY A 598 -37.73 13.06 -5.82
N VAL A 599 -37.23 12.08 -6.61
CA VAL A 599 -38.09 11.14 -7.34
C VAL A 599 -38.44 9.97 -6.47
N SER A 600 -39.74 9.66 -6.34
CA SER A 600 -40.18 8.46 -5.62
C SER A 600 -39.86 7.20 -6.45
N VAL A 601 -38.69 6.60 -6.18
CA VAL A 601 -38.21 5.40 -6.85
C VAL A 601 -37.95 4.33 -5.79
N TYR A 602 -38.38 3.10 -6.06
CA TYR A 602 -38.00 1.97 -5.23
C TYR A 602 -36.54 1.58 -5.48
N SER A 603 -35.71 1.65 -4.46
CA SER A 603 -34.26 1.48 -4.56
C SER A 603 -33.80 0.06 -4.87
N ARG A 604 -34.69 -0.96 -4.80
CA ARG A 604 -34.38 -2.34 -5.12
C ARG A 604 -35.06 -2.79 -6.41
N PRO A 605 -34.32 -2.90 -7.53
CA PRO A 605 -34.85 -3.48 -8.76
C PRO A 605 -35.38 -4.88 -8.51
N VAL A 606 -36.56 -5.17 -9.06
CA VAL A 606 -37.23 -6.46 -8.85
C VAL A 606 -36.85 -7.42 -9.97
N PRO A 607 -36.24 -8.59 -9.68
CA PRO A 607 -36.03 -9.61 -10.70
C PRO A 607 -37.37 -10.05 -11.30
N VAL A 608 -37.47 -10.06 -12.63
CA VAL A 608 -38.74 -10.40 -13.33
C VAL A 608 -38.49 -11.31 -14.51
N ARG A 609 -39.34 -12.31 -14.68
CA ARG A 609 -39.44 -13.08 -15.92
C ARG A 609 -40.44 -12.39 -16.85
N LEU A 610 -40.15 -12.34 -18.12
CA LEU A 610 -41.03 -11.67 -19.10
C LEU A 610 -42.43 -12.30 -19.20
N THR A 611 -42.58 -13.57 -18.79
CA THR A 611 -43.86 -14.25 -18.70
C THR A 611 -44.63 -14.01 -17.41
N ASP A 612 -44.12 -13.17 -16.51
CA ASP A 612 -44.81 -12.84 -15.27
C ASP A 612 -46.10 -12.07 -15.58
N PRO A 613 -47.27 -12.48 -15.01
CA PRO A 613 -48.56 -11.81 -15.26
C PRO A 613 -48.57 -10.36 -14.74
N ASN A 614 -47.68 -10.03 -13.80
CA ASN A 614 -47.59 -8.69 -13.21
C ASN A 614 -46.62 -7.76 -13.98
N LEU A 615 -46.11 -8.15 -15.15
CA LEU A 615 -45.13 -7.37 -15.92
C LEU A 615 -45.58 -5.92 -16.14
N GLY A 616 -46.86 -5.70 -16.35
CA GLY A 616 -47.45 -4.38 -16.54
C GLY A 616 -47.43 -3.45 -15.31
N THR A 617 -47.04 -3.94 -14.13
CA THR A 617 -46.94 -3.12 -12.91
C THR A 617 -45.61 -2.36 -12.81
N PHE A 618 -44.64 -2.69 -13.69
CA PHE A 618 -43.36 -1.97 -13.72
C PHE A 618 -43.43 -0.79 -14.69
N ASN A 619 -42.95 0.37 -14.22
CA ASN A 619 -42.87 1.56 -15.06
C ASN A 619 -41.73 1.44 -16.07
N ILE A 620 -40.63 0.79 -15.66
CA ILE A 620 -39.43 0.60 -16.45
C ILE A 620 -39.01 -0.85 -16.33
N LEU A 621 -38.71 -1.49 -17.46
CA LEU A 621 -37.96 -2.74 -17.49
C LEU A 621 -36.50 -2.41 -17.82
N HIS A 622 -35.58 -3.11 -17.15
CA HIS A 622 -34.15 -2.99 -17.35
C HIS A 622 -33.56 -4.34 -17.82
N ILE A 623 -32.80 -4.31 -18.91
CA ILE A 623 -32.09 -5.46 -19.43
C ILE A 623 -30.61 -5.14 -19.62
N THR A 624 -29.75 -5.96 -19.05
CA THR A 624 -28.28 -5.82 -19.12
C THR A 624 -27.62 -7.17 -19.09
N GLY A 625 -26.41 -7.29 -19.61
CA GLY A 625 -25.66 -8.56 -19.58
C GLY A 625 -24.30 -8.46 -20.24
N HIS A 626 -23.54 -9.57 -20.16
CA HIS A 626 -22.21 -9.70 -20.78
C HIS A 626 -22.20 -10.59 -22.01
N TYR A 627 -23.05 -11.60 -22.03
CA TYR A 627 -23.04 -12.67 -23.04
C TYR A 627 -24.24 -12.54 -23.97
N ALA A 628 -24.18 -13.29 -25.05
CA ALA A 628 -25.37 -13.47 -25.88
C ALA A 628 -26.46 -14.14 -25.02
N PHE A 629 -27.69 -13.70 -25.22
CA PHE A 629 -28.85 -14.22 -24.51
C PHE A 629 -29.97 -14.57 -25.48
N HIS A 630 -30.87 -15.41 -25.03
CA HIS A 630 -32.01 -15.88 -25.81
C HIS A 630 -33.31 -15.67 -25.04
N LEU A 631 -34.32 -15.20 -25.74
CA LEU A 631 -35.70 -15.14 -25.23
C LEU A 631 -36.54 -16.11 -26.04
N SER A 632 -37.37 -16.86 -25.35
CA SER A 632 -38.38 -17.70 -25.96
C SER A 632 -39.40 -16.89 -26.76
N GLU A 633 -40.16 -17.51 -27.64
CA GLU A 633 -41.23 -16.82 -28.39
C GLU A 633 -42.27 -16.19 -27.48
N ALA A 634 -42.66 -16.86 -26.40
CA ALA A 634 -43.58 -16.33 -25.39
C ALA A 634 -43.02 -15.07 -24.69
N GLU A 635 -41.72 -15.09 -24.34
CA GLU A 635 -41.05 -13.95 -23.71
C GLU A 635 -40.93 -12.74 -24.68
N ARG A 636 -40.61 -12.99 -25.95
CA ARG A 636 -40.58 -11.95 -26.98
C ARG A 636 -41.96 -11.34 -27.20
N ALA A 637 -43.01 -12.16 -27.25
CA ALA A 637 -44.39 -11.68 -27.38
C ALA A 637 -44.82 -10.86 -26.18
N ALA A 638 -44.50 -11.29 -24.97
CA ALA A 638 -44.78 -10.55 -23.73
C ALA A 638 -44.07 -9.21 -23.67
N LEU A 639 -42.79 -9.15 -24.03
CA LEU A 639 -42.02 -7.90 -24.07
C LEU A 639 -42.57 -6.95 -25.14
N LYS A 640 -42.90 -7.46 -26.34
CA LYS A 640 -43.54 -6.67 -27.40
C LYS A 640 -44.85 -6.07 -26.91
N ALA A 641 -45.72 -6.89 -26.31
CA ALA A 641 -47.01 -6.41 -25.78
C ALA A 641 -46.84 -5.39 -24.63
N TYR A 642 -45.78 -5.52 -23.82
CA TYR A 642 -45.47 -4.51 -22.79
C TYR A 642 -45.09 -3.16 -23.43
N LEU A 643 -44.23 -3.16 -24.45
CA LEU A 643 -43.84 -1.94 -25.17
C LEU A 643 -45.03 -1.30 -25.94
N GLU A 644 -45.87 -2.10 -26.54
CA GLU A 644 -47.06 -1.63 -27.29
C GLU A 644 -48.12 -1.01 -26.36
N ARG A 645 -48.14 -1.35 -25.07
CA ARG A 645 -48.99 -0.73 -24.06
C ARG A 645 -48.37 0.52 -23.41
N GLY A 646 -47.24 1.03 -23.94
CA GLY A 646 -46.57 2.21 -23.41
C GLY A 646 -45.52 1.93 -22.33
N GLY A 647 -45.17 0.66 -22.13
CA GLY A 647 -44.04 0.31 -21.26
C GLY A 647 -42.70 0.79 -21.80
N PHE A 648 -41.76 1.01 -20.93
CA PHE A 648 -40.42 1.52 -21.29
C PHE A 648 -39.31 0.51 -20.97
N LEU A 649 -38.42 0.28 -21.94
CA LEU A 649 -37.27 -0.60 -21.78
C LEU A 649 -35.97 0.21 -21.75
N TRP A 650 -35.25 0.12 -20.64
CA TRP A 650 -33.87 0.59 -20.53
C TRP A 650 -32.92 -0.59 -20.74
N ALA A 651 -32.10 -0.54 -21.79
CA ALA A 651 -31.13 -1.57 -22.11
C ALA A 651 -29.71 -1.03 -22.09
N GLU A 652 -28.75 -1.86 -21.66
CA GLU A 652 -27.33 -1.56 -21.77
C GLU A 652 -26.48 -2.81 -21.99
N ALA A 653 -25.43 -2.70 -22.79
CA ALA A 653 -24.37 -3.69 -22.86
C ALA A 653 -23.41 -3.48 -21.68
N CYS A 654 -23.52 -4.28 -20.61
CA CYS A 654 -22.60 -4.14 -19.49
C CYS A 654 -21.15 -4.31 -19.96
N CYS A 655 -20.24 -3.45 -19.49
CA CYS A 655 -18.85 -3.36 -19.94
C CYS A 655 -18.69 -3.18 -21.48
N GLY A 656 -19.75 -2.78 -22.19
CA GLY A 656 -19.75 -2.63 -23.65
C GLY A 656 -19.45 -3.94 -24.41
N ARG A 657 -19.96 -5.06 -23.90
CA ARG A 657 -19.67 -6.39 -24.46
C ARG A 657 -20.35 -6.60 -25.81
N PRO A 658 -19.58 -6.90 -26.88
CA PRO A 658 -20.14 -7.06 -28.23
C PRO A 658 -21.14 -8.21 -28.38
N ALA A 659 -20.98 -9.27 -27.56
CA ALA A 659 -21.88 -10.44 -27.61
C ALA A 659 -23.31 -10.05 -27.18
N PHE A 660 -23.44 -9.24 -26.11
CA PHE A 660 -24.73 -8.72 -25.66
C PHE A 660 -25.32 -7.71 -26.68
N ASP A 661 -24.50 -6.76 -27.16
CA ASP A 661 -24.93 -5.77 -28.19
C ASP A 661 -25.53 -6.48 -29.41
N LYS A 662 -24.84 -7.49 -29.93
CA LYS A 662 -25.32 -8.27 -31.08
C LYS A 662 -26.64 -8.98 -30.78
N ALA A 663 -26.74 -9.63 -29.62
CA ALA A 663 -27.96 -10.35 -29.23
C ALA A 663 -29.15 -9.40 -29.04
N LEU A 664 -28.93 -8.21 -28.45
CA LEU A 664 -29.98 -7.21 -28.25
C LEU A 664 -30.47 -6.63 -29.59
N ARG A 665 -29.59 -6.32 -30.52
CA ARG A 665 -29.97 -5.82 -31.85
C ARG A 665 -30.75 -6.88 -32.65
N GLU A 666 -30.38 -8.14 -32.52
CA GLU A 666 -31.11 -9.24 -33.15
C GLU A 666 -32.48 -9.44 -32.49
N LEU A 667 -32.58 -9.34 -31.17
CA LEU A 667 -33.86 -9.39 -30.44
C LEU A 667 -34.82 -8.29 -30.95
N VAL A 668 -34.35 -7.05 -31.08
CA VAL A 668 -35.16 -5.93 -31.57
C VAL A 668 -35.67 -6.20 -32.99
N LYS A 669 -34.79 -6.72 -33.87
CA LYS A 669 -35.17 -7.08 -35.25
C LYS A 669 -36.21 -8.19 -35.32
N GLN A 670 -36.11 -9.19 -34.45
CA GLN A 670 -37.06 -10.29 -34.36
C GLN A 670 -38.43 -9.87 -33.85
N MET A 671 -38.44 -8.96 -32.81
CA MET A 671 -39.68 -8.49 -32.20
C MET A 671 -40.40 -7.45 -33.05
N LEU A 672 -39.66 -6.56 -33.69
CA LEU A 672 -40.15 -5.36 -34.36
C LEU A 672 -39.39 -5.15 -35.69
N PRO A 673 -39.65 -6.00 -36.71
CA PRO A 673 -38.91 -5.96 -37.96
C PRO A 673 -39.05 -4.64 -38.71
N ASP A 674 -40.14 -3.91 -38.46
CA ASP A 674 -40.42 -2.58 -39.09
C ASP A 674 -39.78 -1.42 -38.33
N ALA A 675 -39.10 -1.64 -37.25
CA ALA A 675 -38.45 -0.61 -36.42
C ALA A 675 -36.95 -0.87 -36.30
N ALA A 676 -36.18 0.21 -36.22
CA ALA A 676 -34.72 0.13 -36.07
C ALA A 676 -34.27 1.01 -34.89
N LEU A 677 -33.21 0.56 -34.22
CA LEU A 677 -32.50 1.38 -33.25
C LEU A 677 -31.79 2.53 -33.96
N LYS A 678 -32.18 3.74 -33.64
CA LYS A 678 -31.57 4.99 -34.17
C LYS A 678 -30.77 5.68 -33.10
N GLU A 679 -29.60 6.17 -33.44
CA GLU A 679 -28.81 6.97 -32.52
C GLU A 679 -29.53 8.27 -32.18
N LEU A 680 -29.55 8.62 -30.87
CA LEU A 680 -30.18 9.85 -30.41
C LEU A 680 -29.39 11.08 -30.86
N PRO A 681 -30.07 12.10 -31.45
CA PRO A 681 -29.41 13.35 -31.80
C PRO A 681 -29.07 14.18 -30.54
N ALA A 682 -28.13 15.10 -30.66
CA ALA A 682 -27.65 15.92 -29.55
C ALA A 682 -28.71 16.83 -28.90
N ASP A 683 -29.76 17.18 -29.65
CA ASP A 683 -30.86 18.01 -29.21
C ASP A 683 -32.02 17.22 -28.56
N HIS A 684 -31.84 15.87 -28.45
CA HIS A 684 -32.83 15.02 -27.77
C HIS A 684 -33.07 15.44 -26.31
N PRO A 685 -34.29 15.33 -25.74
CA PRO A 685 -34.60 15.72 -24.36
C PRO A 685 -33.68 15.15 -23.32
N ILE A 686 -33.18 13.93 -23.49
CA ILE A 686 -32.21 13.27 -22.58
C ILE A 686 -30.89 14.08 -22.50
N PHE A 687 -30.49 14.81 -23.53
CA PHE A 687 -29.21 15.53 -23.56
C PHE A 687 -29.34 17.04 -23.41
N ASN A 688 -30.44 17.65 -23.85
CA ASN A 688 -30.56 19.10 -23.96
C ASN A 688 -30.97 19.83 -22.65
N GLY A 689 -31.19 19.08 -21.56
CA GLY A 689 -31.60 19.63 -20.26
C GLY A 689 -33.10 19.82 -20.07
N LYS A 690 -33.94 19.36 -21.00
CA LYS A 690 -35.39 19.30 -20.77
C LYS A 690 -35.79 18.24 -19.78
N VAL A 691 -34.94 17.21 -19.64
CA VAL A 691 -35.11 16.11 -18.68
C VAL A 691 -33.81 16.00 -17.90
N GLY A 692 -33.85 16.24 -16.61
CA GLY A 692 -32.67 16.18 -15.76
C GLY A 692 -31.60 17.24 -16.10
N GLY A 693 -30.35 16.86 -16.00
CA GLY A 693 -29.23 17.74 -16.29
C GLY A 693 -28.81 17.73 -17.77
N ARG A 694 -28.39 18.88 -18.31
CA ARG A 694 -27.85 18.95 -19.67
C ARG A 694 -26.55 18.14 -19.80
N ILE A 695 -26.41 17.31 -20.84
CA ILE A 695 -25.23 16.46 -21.11
C ILE A 695 -24.66 16.79 -22.50
N GLU A 696 -23.74 17.74 -22.55
CA GLU A 696 -23.06 18.14 -23.80
C GLU A 696 -21.90 17.20 -24.15
N SER A 697 -21.26 16.66 -23.11
CA SER A 697 -20.10 15.77 -23.26
C SER A 697 -20.14 14.65 -22.22
N ALA A 698 -19.45 13.55 -22.53
CA ALA A 698 -19.27 12.42 -21.66
C ALA A 698 -17.79 11.96 -21.65
N THR A 699 -17.32 11.57 -20.49
CA THR A 699 -16.03 10.95 -20.29
C THR A 699 -16.19 9.44 -20.27
N TYR A 700 -15.27 8.74 -20.89
CA TYR A 700 -15.29 7.30 -21.02
C TYR A 700 -14.10 6.63 -20.33
N SER A 701 -14.20 5.33 -20.12
CA SER A 701 -13.14 4.48 -19.63
C SER A 701 -11.90 4.50 -20.53
N PRO A 702 -10.71 4.13 -20.03
CA PRO A 702 -9.48 4.06 -20.82
C PRO A 702 -9.61 3.19 -22.08
N ALA A 703 -10.39 2.10 -22.02
CA ALA A 703 -10.61 1.22 -23.16
C ALA A 703 -11.32 1.94 -24.32
N VAL A 704 -12.38 2.69 -24.03
CA VAL A 704 -13.09 3.48 -25.06
C VAL A 704 -12.21 4.60 -25.59
N LYS A 705 -11.46 5.27 -24.71
CA LYS A 705 -10.52 6.35 -25.14
C LYS A 705 -9.42 5.83 -26.06
N ALA A 706 -8.94 4.61 -25.84
CA ALA A 706 -7.94 3.98 -26.71
C ALA A 706 -8.52 3.60 -28.08
N GLU A 707 -9.78 3.12 -28.12
CA GLU A 707 -10.46 2.75 -29.37
C GLU A 707 -10.99 3.97 -30.15
N SER A 708 -11.46 4.98 -29.44
CA SER A 708 -12.12 6.17 -30.00
C SER A 708 -11.71 7.44 -29.24
N PRO A 709 -10.50 7.98 -29.46
CA PRO A 709 -9.95 9.10 -28.70
C PRO A 709 -10.81 10.38 -28.78
N ASP A 710 -11.49 10.58 -29.90
CA ASP A 710 -12.28 11.78 -30.19
C ASP A 710 -13.72 11.68 -29.66
N LEU A 711 -14.14 10.53 -29.16
CA LEU A 711 -15.49 10.36 -28.64
C LEU A 711 -15.67 11.12 -27.32
N LYS A 712 -16.37 12.25 -27.40
CA LYS A 712 -16.66 13.13 -26.24
C LYS A 712 -18.15 13.31 -25.97
N ARG A 713 -19.04 12.79 -26.82
CA ARG A 713 -20.49 12.89 -26.67
C ARG A 713 -21.07 11.59 -26.09
N PRO A 714 -22.19 11.62 -25.35
CA PRO A 714 -22.88 10.40 -24.97
C PRO A 714 -23.44 9.71 -26.22
N VAL A 715 -23.42 8.36 -26.21
CA VAL A 715 -23.96 7.53 -27.31
C VAL A 715 -25.09 6.67 -26.76
N LEU A 716 -26.31 6.99 -27.18
CA LEU A 716 -27.50 6.23 -26.87
C LEU A 716 -28.30 5.99 -28.16
N TYR A 717 -29.01 4.88 -28.19
CA TYR A 717 -29.95 4.53 -29.27
C TYR A 717 -31.37 4.50 -28.75
N ALA A 718 -32.33 4.88 -29.55
CA ALA A 718 -33.75 4.78 -29.25
C ALA A 718 -34.46 3.84 -30.21
N LEU A 719 -35.49 3.19 -29.71
CA LEU A 719 -36.52 2.49 -30.48
C LEU A 719 -37.83 3.26 -30.33
N GLU A 720 -38.41 3.66 -31.44
CA GLU A 720 -39.66 4.41 -31.49
C GLU A 720 -40.83 3.51 -31.92
N ARG A 721 -41.98 3.70 -31.32
CA ARG A 721 -43.23 3.05 -31.70
C ARG A 721 -44.39 3.99 -31.48
N GLY A 722 -45.24 4.14 -32.52
CA GLY A 722 -46.41 5.03 -32.45
C GLY A 722 -46.08 6.50 -32.17
N GLY A 723 -44.90 6.97 -32.54
CA GLY A 723 -44.44 8.35 -32.24
C GLY A 723 -43.82 8.53 -30.84
N HIS A 724 -43.70 7.47 -30.05
CA HIS A 724 -43.10 7.49 -28.71
C HIS A 724 -41.82 6.66 -28.66
N THR A 725 -40.84 7.09 -27.86
CA THR A 725 -39.65 6.31 -27.54
C THR A 725 -40.04 5.25 -26.51
N VAL A 726 -39.99 3.97 -26.90
CA VAL A 726 -40.33 2.84 -26.03
C VAL A 726 -39.10 2.13 -25.47
N MET A 727 -37.91 2.44 -25.99
CA MET A 727 -36.67 1.85 -25.52
C MET A 727 -35.52 2.84 -25.70
N ILE A 728 -34.64 2.87 -24.70
CA ILE A 728 -33.31 3.51 -24.77
C ILE A 728 -32.26 2.43 -24.55
N TYR A 729 -31.24 2.41 -25.42
CA TYR A 729 -30.14 1.47 -25.39
C TYR A 729 -28.78 2.18 -25.35
N SER A 730 -27.90 1.74 -24.44
CA SER A 730 -26.49 2.14 -24.40
C SER A 730 -25.57 0.99 -24.83
N PRO A 731 -24.71 1.18 -25.86
CA PRO A 731 -23.69 0.21 -26.23
C PRO A 731 -22.48 0.24 -25.29
N TYR A 732 -22.41 1.23 -24.42
CA TYR A 732 -21.37 1.38 -23.37
C TYR A 732 -21.99 1.12 -22.00
N GLY A 733 -21.20 0.46 -21.13
CA GLY A 733 -21.67 0.10 -19.79
C GLY A 733 -21.99 1.33 -18.93
N ILE A 734 -23.24 1.46 -18.52
CA ILE A 734 -23.69 2.44 -17.52
C ILE A 734 -23.48 1.86 -16.11
N SER A 735 -23.94 0.63 -15.87
CA SER A 735 -23.79 -0.07 -14.58
C SER A 735 -22.36 -0.15 -14.10
N CYS A 736 -21.38 -0.27 -15.02
CA CYS A 736 -19.96 -0.26 -14.68
C CYS A 736 -19.49 1.06 -14.04
N GLY A 737 -20.08 2.17 -14.46
CA GLY A 737 -19.81 3.48 -13.86
C GLY A 737 -20.59 3.69 -12.55
N LEU A 738 -21.83 3.17 -12.49
CA LEU A 738 -22.69 3.36 -11.31
C LEU A 738 -22.15 2.69 -10.04
N ASP A 739 -21.55 1.49 -10.14
CA ASP A 739 -21.00 0.80 -8.97
C ASP A 739 -19.58 1.24 -8.62
N GLY A 740 -18.89 1.94 -9.52
CA GLY A 740 -17.54 2.44 -9.31
C GLY A 740 -16.48 1.33 -9.16
N ILE A 741 -16.83 0.06 -9.43
CA ILE A 741 -15.87 -1.04 -9.44
C ILE A 741 -15.09 -1.04 -10.74
N ARG A 742 -13.79 -0.79 -10.66
CA ARG A 742 -12.91 -0.80 -11.82
C ARG A 742 -12.84 -2.19 -12.45
N THR A 743 -12.97 -2.24 -13.75
CA THR A 743 -12.86 -3.47 -14.53
C THR A 743 -11.96 -3.20 -15.73
N TRP A 744 -10.90 -3.99 -15.86
CA TRP A 744 -9.96 -3.89 -16.97
C TRP A 744 -10.68 -4.13 -18.31
N GLY A 745 -10.44 -3.25 -19.28
CA GLY A 745 -11.02 -3.38 -20.62
C GLY A 745 -12.52 -3.11 -20.70
N ALA A 746 -13.17 -2.70 -19.62
CA ALA A 746 -14.57 -2.30 -19.68
C ALA A 746 -14.75 -1.06 -20.57
N ARG A 747 -15.65 -1.17 -21.56
CA ARG A 747 -16.09 -0.05 -22.41
C ARG A 747 -17.29 0.60 -21.75
N ALA A 748 -17.06 1.64 -20.97
CA ALA A 748 -18.05 2.24 -20.09
C ALA A 748 -17.91 3.75 -20.00
N TYR A 749 -18.96 4.42 -19.52
CA TYR A 749 -18.91 5.81 -19.06
C TYR A 749 -18.07 5.95 -17.78
N SER A 750 -17.54 7.13 -17.53
CA SER A 750 -17.01 7.49 -16.20
C SER A 750 -18.11 7.42 -15.16
N PRO A 751 -17.79 7.23 -13.85
CA PRO A 751 -18.82 7.17 -12.81
C PRO A 751 -19.79 8.35 -12.80
N GLU A 752 -19.28 9.57 -12.93
CA GLU A 752 -20.11 10.77 -12.93
C GLU A 752 -21.03 10.85 -14.16
N ASP A 753 -20.51 10.52 -15.35
CA ASP A 753 -21.33 10.58 -16.56
C ASP A 753 -22.31 9.40 -16.65
N ALA A 754 -21.95 8.24 -16.12
CA ALA A 754 -22.87 7.11 -15.97
C ALA A 754 -24.10 7.50 -15.13
N LYS A 755 -23.88 8.18 -13.99
CA LYS A 755 -24.96 8.68 -13.12
C LYS A 755 -25.85 9.71 -13.83
N ARG A 756 -25.24 10.66 -14.55
CA ARG A 756 -25.99 11.67 -15.32
C ARG A 756 -26.83 11.05 -16.42
N VAL A 757 -26.26 10.12 -17.19
CA VAL A 757 -26.95 9.41 -18.27
C VAL A 757 -28.08 8.55 -17.71
N ALA A 758 -27.84 7.77 -16.66
CA ALA A 758 -28.85 6.92 -16.02
C ALA A 758 -30.01 7.74 -15.44
N ALA A 759 -29.70 8.86 -14.75
CA ALA A 759 -30.72 9.75 -14.20
C ALA A 759 -31.63 10.29 -15.31
N ASN A 760 -31.05 10.80 -16.41
CA ASN A 760 -31.83 11.36 -17.52
C ASN A 760 -32.66 10.28 -18.25
N ILE A 761 -32.19 9.05 -18.37
CA ILE A 761 -32.98 7.93 -18.92
C ILE A 761 -34.20 7.64 -18.06
N ILE A 762 -34.02 7.53 -16.74
CA ILE A 762 -35.13 7.25 -15.81
C ILE A 762 -36.12 8.41 -15.80
N LEU A 763 -35.64 9.66 -15.69
CA LEU A 763 -36.51 10.84 -15.71
C LEU A 763 -37.27 10.95 -17.03
N TYR A 764 -36.65 10.62 -18.16
CA TYR A 764 -37.31 10.60 -19.47
C TYR A 764 -38.42 9.55 -19.54
N ALA A 765 -38.16 8.35 -19.01
CA ALA A 765 -39.16 7.27 -18.94
C ALA A 765 -40.37 7.60 -18.05
N LEU A 766 -40.24 8.58 -17.17
CA LEU A 766 -41.32 9.04 -16.27
C LEU A 766 -42.04 10.32 -16.77
N MET A 767 -41.63 10.84 -17.90
CA MET A 767 -42.38 11.95 -18.52
C MET A 767 -43.75 11.46 -18.96
N PRO A 768 -44.82 12.27 -18.78
CA PRO A 768 -46.17 11.93 -19.19
C PRO A 768 -46.32 11.79 -20.72
#